data_92f6e898e5694ab353800c8aad49e103
#
_entry.id   92f6e898e5694ab353800c8aad49e103
#
_cell.length_a   1.000
_cell.length_b   1.000
_cell.length_c   1.000
_cell.angle_alpha   90.00
_cell.angle_beta   90.00
_cell.angle_gamma   90.00
#
_symmetry.space_group_name_H-M   'P 1'
#
loop_
_entity.id
_entity.type
_entity.pdbx_description
1 polymer ?
#
loop_
_entity_poly.entity_id
_entity_poly.type
_entity_poly.pdbx_seq_one_letter_code
_entity_poly.pdbx_strand_id
1 'polypeptide(L)'
;MDRGRGDRPRPTPKDEEMPASFPRLGLLGALCSIVPLLHASEPTTDAALIEKGRYVAQLGDCIACHTGPQGAPMAGGLELKTPMGTIYSTNITPDRETGIGRYSFEEFDRAMRKGVTAEGVNLYPAMPYPSYAKISEEDMRALYAYLMHGVQPVTQANTPSAMSWPFNQRWGLSLWNWAFLDDAPFIPSSDADPALNRGAYLVQGLGHCGACHTPRGIAFQEKAMSEAGRSGQFYLAGETVEQWQALSLRNLWTVEDTVQLLKTGQNRFATVSGSMTDVIHHSTQHFSDDDLLAIASYLKSLPAGKDDLPMPDSERPLAAPVDLYSSRGGLGYAQFCSDCHRKDGSGVPGMFPPLAGNPTVASANPSTLLHITLTGWKTAQTATHSRVYTMPGFAQLEDREIAEILSFVRSSWGNQGSSIDAGQVKKLRQRIEAGNGPATTFVSPRLADMLAAPNAEQVVRGMRLHLETRELLPANVGNQLNCTSCHLNAGTVADGSPFVGVSAFFPSYAPRAGKVIGLEERINGCFRRSMNGKPLPPDSADMQAMVAYFDWMKNNTRPQDKVAGRGVGKVDPALKPDPENGRKVYARQCAVCHGENGEGLRNSAGEMLFPPLWGDESFNIGAGMARTFTAAAFVKHNMPIGFQERFPLGQGGLSDQDAVDVAEYFSHQPRPDFPDKIKDWPKDKRPLDARY
;
A
#
# COMPACT_ATOMS: atom_id res chain seq x y z
N MET A 1 29.67 -44.20 27.80
CA MET A 1 30.54 -43.42 28.72
C MET A 1 29.93 -42.01 28.73
N ASP A 2 29.46 -41.48 29.69
CA ASP A 2 29.13 -41.70 31.08
C ASP A 2 28.61 -40.34 31.59
N ARG A 3 27.44 -40.39 32.21
CA ARG A 3 26.91 -39.62 33.33
C ARG A 3 26.99 -38.07 33.28
N GLY A 4 25.98 -37.31 33.57
CA GLY A 4 24.77 -37.55 34.35
C GLY A 4 24.63 -36.49 35.46
N ARG A 5 23.37 -36.09 35.74
CA ARG A 5 22.86 -35.37 36.92
C ARG A 5 22.85 -33.84 36.78
N GLY A 6 21.82 -33.14 37.19
CA GLY A 6 20.60 -33.49 37.91
C GLY A 6 19.92 -32.25 38.44
N ASP A 7 18.64 -32.29 38.39
CA ASP A 7 17.66 -31.34 38.90
C ASP A 7 17.80 -30.92 40.35
N ARG A 8 17.27 -29.73 40.69
CA ARG A 8 16.09 -29.56 41.57
C ARG A 8 15.61 -28.10 41.73
N PRO A 9 14.32 -27.90 42.05
CA PRO A 9 13.60 -26.63 41.89
C PRO A 9 13.59 -25.78 43.16
N ARG A 10 13.22 -24.50 42.99
CA ARG A 10 13.02 -23.51 44.07
C ARG A 10 11.64 -23.67 44.69
N PRO A 11 11.50 -23.41 46.00
CA PRO A 11 10.20 -23.27 46.65
C PRO A 11 9.72 -21.82 46.73
N THR A 12 8.40 -21.65 46.64
CA THR A 12 7.59 -20.44 46.90
C THR A 12 7.48 -20.17 48.40
N PRO A 13 7.33 -18.90 48.81
CA PRO A 13 6.90 -18.59 50.19
C PRO A 13 5.38 -18.41 50.27
N LYS A 14 4.87 -18.89 51.38
CA LYS A 14 3.47 -18.86 51.82
C LYS A 14 3.15 -17.56 52.58
N ASP A 15 1.86 -17.27 52.55
CA ASP A 15 1.13 -16.25 53.31
C ASP A 15 1.25 -16.46 54.83
N GLU A 16 1.30 -15.37 55.61
CA GLU A 16 0.89 -15.37 57.02
C GLU A 16 0.13 -14.10 57.37
N GLU A 17 -0.96 -14.30 58.14
CA GLU A 17 -2.01 -13.39 58.50
C GLU A 17 -1.65 -12.47 59.67
N MET A 18 -2.45 -11.34 59.78
CA MET A 18 -2.52 -10.44 60.92
C MET A 18 -3.04 -11.10 62.24
N PRO A 19 -2.81 -10.47 63.39
CA PRO A 19 -3.99 -9.92 64.07
C PRO A 19 -3.83 -8.52 64.68
N ALA A 20 -4.98 -7.90 64.84
CA ALA A 20 -5.21 -6.59 65.47
C ALA A 20 -5.19 -6.63 67.01
N SER A 21 -4.84 -5.51 67.64
CA SER A 21 -5.54 -4.97 68.81
C SER A 21 -4.98 -3.62 69.28
N PHE A 22 -5.87 -2.66 69.50
CA PHE A 22 -5.68 -1.39 70.25
C PHE A 22 -5.68 -1.63 71.78
N PRO A 23 -5.16 -0.73 72.69
CA PRO A 23 -5.85 0.55 72.98
C PRO A 23 -4.97 1.78 73.45
N ARG A 24 -5.53 2.94 73.17
CA ARG A 24 -5.61 4.25 73.89
C ARG A 24 -4.55 4.74 74.90
N LEU A 25 -4.19 5.95 74.73
CA LEU A 25 -4.22 7.23 75.53
C LEU A 25 -2.91 8.02 75.50
N GLY A 26 -2.90 9.17 74.87
CA GLY A 26 -2.75 10.50 75.47
C GLY A 26 -1.35 11.06 75.57
N LEU A 27 -0.99 12.08 74.84
CA LEU A 27 -0.68 13.42 75.35
C LEU A 27 -0.20 14.36 74.24
N LEU A 28 -0.64 15.62 74.33
CA LEU A 28 -0.29 16.72 73.43
C LEU A 28 1.21 16.93 73.27
N GLY A 29 1.67 17.15 72.06
CA GLY A 29 2.93 17.73 71.70
C GLY A 29 2.87 18.35 70.33
N ALA A 30 2.76 19.67 70.24
CA ALA A 30 2.78 20.41 68.98
C ALA A 30 4.17 20.26 68.34
N LEU A 31 4.25 19.47 67.26
CA LEU A 31 5.39 19.48 66.33
C LEU A 31 4.88 19.96 64.98
N CYS A 32 5.37 21.12 64.55
CA CYS A 32 5.26 21.59 63.16
C CYS A 32 5.77 20.53 62.21
N SER A 33 4.85 19.83 61.54
CA SER A 33 5.19 18.97 60.42
C SER A 33 5.49 19.84 59.18
N ILE A 34 6.75 20.02 58.89
CA ILE A 34 7.19 20.49 57.56
C ILE A 34 6.85 19.37 56.58
N VAL A 35 5.73 19.51 55.89
CA VAL A 35 5.43 18.73 54.69
C VAL A 35 6.40 19.20 53.62
N PRO A 36 7.28 18.35 53.07
CA PRO A 36 8.03 18.73 51.88
C PRO A 36 7.01 18.85 50.75
N LEU A 37 6.72 20.09 50.33
CA LEU A 37 6.14 20.36 49.03
C LEU A 37 7.11 19.72 48.02
N LEU A 38 6.73 18.56 47.48
CA LEU A 38 7.25 18.07 46.23
C LEU A 38 6.89 19.15 45.20
N HIS A 39 7.80 20.08 45.01
CA HIS A 39 7.80 20.88 43.81
C HIS A 39 7.97 19.88 42.66
N ALA A 40 6.90 19.64 41.89
CA ALA A 40 7.05 19.17 40.55
C ALA A 40 8.00 20.17 39.89
N SER A 41 9.24 19.77 39.65
CA SER A 41 10.18 20.57 38.88
C SER A 41 9.51 20.86 37.55
N GLU A 42 9.22 22.13 37.28
CA GLU A 42 8.95 22.56 35.92
C GLU A 42 10.04 21.97 35.04
N PRO A 43 9.71 21.44 33.82
CA PRO A 43 10.71 20.88 32.93
C PRO A 43 11.78 21.95 32.75
N THR A 44 13.04 21.59 33.05
CA THR A 44 14.16 22.51 32.89
C THR A 44 14.11 23.06 31.47
N THR A 45 14.46 24.33 31.28
CA THR A 45 14.47 25.01 29.95
C THR A 45 15.18 24.14 28.91
N ASP A 46 16.16 23.36 29.30
CA ASP A 46 16.89 22.42 28.45
C ASP A 46 16.02 21.25 27.93
N ALA A 47 15.14 20.69 28.74
CA ALA A 47 14.28 19.60 28.33
C ALA A 47 13.20 20.06 27.29
N ALA A 48 12.66 21.26 27.50
CA ALA A 48 11.72 21.86 26.55
C ALA A 48 12.39 22.19 25.20
N LEU A 49 13.63 22.67 25.25
CA LEU A 49 14.43 22.98 24.06
C LEU A 49 14.76 21.68 23.28
N ILE A 50 15.12 20.61 23.96
CA ILE A 50 15.40 19.29 23.37
C ILE A 50 14.14 18.74 22.71
N GLU A 51 12.98 18.83 23.36
CA GLU A 51 11.71 18.35 22.82
C GLU A 51 11.28 19.15 21.58
N LYS A 52 11.44 20.49 21.62
CA LYS A 52 11.26 21.34 20.44
C LYS A 52 12.21 20.89 19.31
N GLY A 53 13.47 20.63 19.62
CA GLY A 53 14.48 20.19 18.66
C GLY A 53 14.14 18.82 18.05
N ARG A 54 13.55 17.91 18.84
CA ARG A 54 13.04 16.62 18.34
C ARG A 54 11.97 16.84 17.28
N TYR A 55 11.03 17.74 17.53
CA TYR A 55 10.00 18.10 16.57
C TYR A 55 10.59 18.74 15.32
N VAL A 56 11.55 19.67 15.45
CA VAL A 56 12.26 20.28 14.32
C VAL A 56 12.99 19.23 13.48
N ALA A 57 13.61 18.21 14.10
CA ALA A 57 14.25 17.11 13.39
C ALA A 57 13.24 16.25 12.61
N GLN A 58 12.02 16.09 13.12
CA GLN A 58 10.91 15.43 12.40
C GLN A 58 10.43 16.28 11.21
N LEU A 59 10.26 17.61 11.40
CA LEU A 59 9.93 18.54 10.34
C LEU A 59 10.96 18.52 9.20
N GLY A 60 12.25 18.35 9.55
CA GLY A 60 13.37 18.30 8.61
C GLY A 60 13.67 16.92 8.03
N ASP A 61 12.91 15.89 8.40
CA ASP A 61 13.09 14.50 7.94
C ASP A 61 14.51 13.95 8.05
N CYS A 62 15.24 14.37 9.09
CA CYS A 62 16.66 14.05 9.25
C CYS A 62 16.92 12.53 9.32
N ILE A 63 16.02 11.79 9.95
CA ILE A 63 16.14 10.35 10.18
C ILE A 63 16.06 9.55 8.87
N ALA A 64 15.26 9.97 7.88
CA ALA A 64 15.10 9.25 6.63
C ALA A 64 16.42 9.15 5.84
N CYS A 65 17.21 10.24 5.84
CA CYS A 65 18.50 10.24 5.17
C CYS A 65 19.62 9.73 6.07
N HIS A 66 19.64 10.09 7.36
CA HIS A 66 20.74 9.77 8.26
C HIS A 66 20.59 8.43 8.99
N THR A 67 19.82 7.49 8.41
CA THR A 67 19.70 6.10 8.89
C THR A 67 19.85 5.15 7.72
N GLY A 68 20.88 4.30 7.73
CA GLY A 68 21.06 3.25 6.74
C GLY A 68 20.01 2.14 6.88
N PRO A 69 19.78 1.28 5.85
CA PRO A 69 18.70 0.28 5.81
C PRO A 69 18.66 -0.69 6.99
N GLN A 70 19.77 -0.92 7.66
CA GLN A 70 19.90 -1.76 8.86
C GLN A 70 20.71 -1.06 9.94
N GLY A 71 20.90 0.27 9.80
CA GLY A 71 21.71 1.10 10.69
C GLY A 71 20.96 1.56 11.93
N ALA A 72 21.72 2.02 12.92
CA ALA A 72 21.14 2.72 14.07
C ALA A 72 20.60 4.09 13.63
N PRO A 73 19.51 4.57 14.26
CA PRO A 73 18.93 5.88 13.93
C PRO A 73 19.97 7.01 14.00
N MET A 74 19.98 7.90 13.03
CA MET A 74 20.87 9.06 12.86
C MET A 74 22.36 8.72 12.69
N ALA A 75 22.75 7.43 12.59
CA ALA A 75 24.15 7.02 12.43
C ALA A 75 24.67 7.06 10.98
N GLY A 76 23.84 7.48 10.02
CA GLY A 76 24.22 7.57 8.60
C GLY A 76 24.29 6.24 7.88
N GLY A 77 24.95 6.22 6.73
CA GLY A 77 25.17 5.01 5.92
C GLY A 77 24.11 4.77 4.84
N LEU A 78 23.16 5.67 4.62
CA LEU A 78 22.25 5.58 3.49
C LEU A 78 22.98 5.87 2.18
N GLU A 79 22.83 4.99 1.20
CA GLU A 79 23.38 5.12 -0.16
C GLU A 79 22.45 5.98 -1.02
N LEU A 80 22.96 7.09 -1.53
CA LEU A 80 22.27 7.99 -2.47
C LEU A 80 22.96 7.92 -3.83
N LYS A 81 22.36 7.22 -4.76
CA LYS A 81 22.87 7.07 -6.13
C LYS A 81 22.54 8.30 -6.96
N THR A 82 23.54 8.86 -7.62
CA THR A 82 23.38 10.00 -8.53
C THR A 82 24.02 9.69 -9.88
N PRO A 83 23.68 10.42 -10.96
CA PRO A 83 24.38 10.27 -12.24
C PRO A 83 25.89 10.53 -12.19
N MET A 84 26.35 11.24 -11.15
CA MET A 84 27.75 11.62 -10.96
C MET A 84 28.52 10.65 -10.04
N GLY A 85 27.85 9.71 -9.43
CA GLY A 85 28.42 8.77 -8.44
C GLY A 85 27.55 8.60 -7.22
N THR A 86 28.08 7.99 -6.19
CA THR A 86 27.35 7.65 -4.97
C THR A 86 27.76 8.55 -3.81
N ILE A 87 26.76 9.07 -3.09
CA ILE A 87 26.92 9.80 -1.84
C ILE A 87 26.43 8.91 -0.71
N TYR A 88 27.13 8.89 0.42
CA TYR A 88 26.67 8.24 1.64
C TYR A 88 26.35 9.29 2.68
N SER A 89 25.19 9.15 3.35
CA SER A 89 24.81 10.00 4.47
C SER A 89 25.77 9.78 5.66
N THR A 90 26.00 10.84 6.40
CA THR A 90 26.96 10.83 7.53
C THR A 90 26.26 10.56 8.86
N ASN A 91 27.04 10.09 9.84
CA ASN A 91 26.64 9.97 11.23
C ASN A 91 26.44 11.37 11.83
N ILE A 92 25.21 11.69 12.24
CA ILE A 92 24.86 12.95 12.92
C ILE A 92 24.51 12.75 14.41
N THR A 93 24.84 11.58 14.98
CA THR A 93 24.72 11.37 16.42
C THR A 93 25.80 12.16 17.17
N PRO A 94 25.62 12.42 18.49
CA PRO A 94 26.61 13.14 19.31
C PRO A 94 27.83 12.28 19.66
N ASP A 95 28.17 11.29 18.86
CA ASP A 95 29.43 10.56 18.99
C ASP A 95 30.61 11.49 18.66
N ARG A 96 31.62 11.51 19.54
CA ARG A 96 32.70 12.46 19.42
C ARG A 96 33.79 12.07 18.42
N GLU A 97 33.81 10.82 17.97
CA GLU A 97 34.82 10.31 17.05
C GLU A 97 34.32 10.20 15.61
N THR A 98 33.10 9.75 15.47
CA THR A 98 32.52 9.42 14.14
C THR A 98 31.31 10.26 13.77
N GLY A 99 30.71 10.97 14.73
CA GLY A 99 29.53 11.82 14.56
C GLY A 99 29.84 13.32 14.71
N ILE A 100 28.84 14.10 15.10
CA ILE A 100 28.93 15.55 15.26
C ILE A 100 29.19 16.00 16.71
N GLY A 101 29.52 15.09 17.64
CA GLY A 101 29.64 15.37 19.06
C GLY A 101 30.75 16.35 19.47
N ARG A 102 31.58 16.83 18.52
CA ARG A 102 32.57 17.89 18.72
C ARG A 102 32.18 19.23 18.11
N TYR A 103 31.07 19.29 17.36
CA TYR A 103 30.65 20.53 16.69
C TYR A 103 30.19 21.55 17.72
N SER A 104 30.73 22.79 17.64
CA SER A 104 30.09 23.94 18.27
C SER A 104 28.78 24.29 17.57
N PHE A 105 27.96 25.13 18.21
CA PHE A 105 26.73 25.61 17.56
C PHE A 105 27.02 26.34 16.24
N GLU A 106 28.08 27.17 16.20
CA GLU A 106 28.46 27.91 15.00
C GLU A 106 28.94 27.02 13.86
N GLU A 107 29.61 25.91 14.19
CA GLU A 107 30.02 24.90 13.20
C GLU A 107 28.84 24.11 12.68
N PHE A 108 27.91 23.78 13.56
CA PHE A 108 26.67 23.12 13.19
C PHE A 108 25.81 24.03 12.30
N ASP A 109 25.56 25.28 12.69
CA ASP A 109 24.81 26.26 11.91
C ASP A 109 25.45 26.50 10.54
N ARG A 110 26.78 26.60 10.47
CA ARG A 110 27.51 26.69 9.21
C ARG A 110 27.32 25.48 8.31
N ALA A 111 27.32 24.27 8.88
CA ALA A 111 27.05 23.04 8.12
C ALA A 111 25.63 23.01 7.59
N MET A 112 24.65 23.42 8.39
CA MET A 112 23.24 23.43 8.05
C MET A 112 22.86 24.51 7.04
N ARG A 113 23.43 25.73 7.14
CA ARG A 113 23.07 26.84 6.25
C ARG A 113 23.96 26.99 5.04
N LYS A 114 25.25 26.68 5.17
CA LYS A 114 26.25 26.92 4.12
C LYS A 114 26.81 25.64 3.53
N GLY A 115 26.41 24.46 4.04
CA GLY A 115 26.93 23.19 3.58
C GLY A 115 28.43 23.03 3.78
N VAL A 116 29.00 23.54 4.91
CA VAL A 116 30.44 23.48 5.21
C VAL A 116 30.64 22.84 6.58
N THR A 117 31.31 21.69 6.62
CA THR A 117 31.61 20.96 7.85
C THR A 117 32.52 21.73 8.84
N ALA A 118 32.68 21.22 10.07
CA ALA A 118 33.62 21.80 11.04
C ALA A 118 35.05 21.85 10.49
N GLU A 119 35.44 20.86 9.68
CA GLU A 119 36.76 20.76 9.04
C GLU A 119 36.91 21.66 7.80
N GLY A 120 35.87 22.45 7.45
CA GLY A 120 35.88 23.34 6.29
C GLY A 120 35.65 22.65 4.95
N VAL A 121 35.12 21.43 4.94
CA VAL A 121 34.83 20.67 3.72
C VAL A 121 33.40 20.96 3.24
N ASN A 122 33.23 21.27 1.95
CA ASN A 122 31.92 21.49 1.37
C ASN A 122 31.12 20.18 1.30
N LEU A 123 29.85 20.23 1.70
CA LEU A 123 28.87 19.16 1.56
C LEU A 123 28.28 19.15 0.12
N TYR A 124 27.89 17.99 -0.37
CA TYR A 124 27.08 17.91 -1.57
C TYR A 124 25.66 18.41 -1.28
N PRO A 125 25.01 19.14 -2.22
CA PRO A 125 23.63 19.63 -2.03
C PRO A 125 22.57 18.52 -2.13
N ALA A 126 22.96 17.26 -2.01
CA ALA A 126 22.11 16.14 -1.66
C ALA A 126 21.57 16.27 -0.22
N MET A 127 22.37 16.82 0.71
CA MET A 127 21.85 17.42 1.93
C MET A 127 21.22 18.77 1.54
N PRO A 128 19.91 19.00 1.80
CA PRO A 128 19.20 20.17 1.29
C PRO A 128 19.52 21.46 2.10
N TYR A 129 20.82 21.75 2.32
CA TYR A 129 21.24 22.94 3.05
C TYR A 129 20.76 24.27 2.41
N PRO A 130 20.48 24.36 1.09
CA PRO A 130 19.84 25.57 0.55
C PRO A 130 18.45 25.83 1.14
N SER A 131 17.71 24.78 1.45
CA SER A 131 16.42 24.89 2.16
C SER A 131 16.65 25.10 3.66
N TYR A 132 17.58 24.35 4.29
CA TYR A 132 17.87 24.48 5.70
C TYR A 132 18.47 25.86 6.08
N ALA A 133 19.04 26.59 5.12
CA ALA A 133 19.42 27.99 5.30
C ALA A 133 18.23 28.87 5.76
N LYS A 134 16.99 28.48 5.41
CA LYS A 134 15.75 29.20 5.77
C LYS A 134 15.29 28.96 7.20
N ILE A 135 15.87 28.02 7.94
CA ILE A 135 15.50 27.69 9.33
C ILE A 135 15.74 28.93 10.21
N SER A 136 14.82 29.20 11.13
CA SER A 136 14.97 30.27 12.12
C SER A 136 16.13 29.98 13.10
N GLU A 137 16.71 31.02 13.69
CA GLU A 137 17.76 30.87 14.72
C GLU A 137 17.26 30.05 15.91
N GLU A 138 16.01 30.26 16.32
CA GLU A 138 15.39 29.54 17.44
C GLU A 138 15.26 28.04 17.15
N ASP A 139 14.76 27.67 15.96
CA ASP A 139 14.63 26.26 15.57
C ASP A 139 15.99 25.60 15.32
N MET A 140 16.99 26.34 14.83
CA MET A 140 18.35 25.83 14.67
C MET A 140 18.99 25.49 16.00
N ARG A 141 18.82 26.34 17.03
CA ARG A 141 19.30 26.09 18.40
C ARG A 141 18.60 24.88 19.03
N ALA A 142 17.29 24.77 18.82
CA ALA A 142 16.54 23.62 19.31
C ALA A 142 17.00 22.32 18.64
N LEU A 143 17.18 22.32 17.31
CA LEU A 143 17.68 21.17 16.56
C LEU A 143 19.08 20.73 17.06
N TYR A 144 19.99 21.68 17.25
CA TYR A 144 21.33 21.42 17.81
C TYR A 144 21.23 20.79 19.20
N ALA A 145 20.42 21.36 20.10
CA ALA A 145 20.21 20.82 21.43
C ALA A 145 19.70 19.38 21.41
N TYR A 146 18.74 19.07 20.51
CA TYR A 146 18.24 17.71 20.35
C TYR A 146 19.30 16.74 19.84
N LEU A 147 20.04 17.09 18.79
CA LEU A 147 21.07 16.22 18.21
C LEU A 147 22.21 15.97 19.22
N MET A 148 22.56 16.98 20.03
CA MET A 148 23.65 16.85 21.02
C MET A 148 23.25 16.17 22.32
N HIS A 149 21.98 16.27 22.75
CA HIS A 149 21.54 15.83 24.06
C HIS A 149 20.33 14.89 24.06
N GLY A 150 19.54 14.84 22.96
CA GLY A 150 18.36 14.01 22.83
C GLY A 150 18.59 12.72 22.02
N VAL A 151 19.66 12.65 21.23
CA VAL A 151 20.03 11.49 20.42
C VAL A 151 21.10 10.66 21.14
N GLN A 152 21.00 9.33 21.05
CA GLN A 152 22.02 8.45 21.62
C GLN A 152 23.28 8.44 20.72
N PRO A 153 24.49 8.57 21.30
CA PRO A 153 25.72 8.48 20.52
C PRO A 153 25.92 7.08 19.96
N VAL A 154 26.28 7.00 18.68
CA VAL A 154 26.58 5.73 17.97
C VAL A 154 27.94 5.85 17.32
N THR A 155 28.87 4.99 17.68
CA THR A 155 30.20 4.92 17.04
C THR A 155 30.10 4.15 15.74
N GLN A 156 29.90 4.87 14.64
CA GLN A 156 29.82 4.32 13.28
C GLN A 156 30.61 5.23 12.34
N ALA A 157 31.67 4.69 11.75
CA ALA A 157 32.51 5.42 10.80
C ALA A 157 31.73 5.77 9.53
N ASN A 158 31.92 6.99 9.03
CA ASN A 158 31.31 7.47 7.82
C ASN A 158 31.91 6.78 6.59
N THR A 159 31.07 6.28 5.69
CA THR A 159 31.50 5.77 4.39
C THR A 159 31.85 6.93 3.46
N PRO A 160 33.06 6.94 2.87
CA PRO A 160 33.43 7.99 1.91
C PRO A 160 32.55 7.96 0.66
N SER A 161 32.09 9.13 0.22
CA SER A 161 31.32 9.24 -1.04
C SER A 161 32.20 8.88 -2.24
N ALA A 162 31.65 8.12 -3.19
CA ALA A 162 32.29 7.62 -4.39
C ALA A 162 31.83 8.41 -5.63
N MET A 163 32.25 9.67 -5.74
CA MET A 163 31.88 10.56 -6.85
C MET A 163 32.93 10.47 -7.98
N SER A 164 32.46 10.49 -9.22
CA SER A 164 33.32 10.52 -10.42
C SER A 164 33.99 11.87 -10.58
N TRP A 165 35.19 11.86 -11.21
CA TRP A 165 35.82 13.13 -11.61
C TRP A 165 34.96 13.83 -12.68
N PRO A 166 34.79 15.17 -12.65
CA PRO A 166 35.37 16.16 -11.70
C PRO A 166 34.53 16.38 -10.43
N PHE A 167 33.40 15.69 -10.24
CA PHE A 167 32.43 15.93 -9.16
C PHE A 167 32.98 15.54 -7.78
N ASN A 168 34.05 14.78 -7.70
CA ASN A 168 34.78 14.49 -6.46
C ASN A 168 35.62 15.67 -5.94
N GLN A 169 35.73 16.77 -6.72
CA GLN A 169 36.49 17.94 -6.35
C GLN A 169 35.63 18.89 -5.47
N ARG A 170 35.67 18.68 -4.15
CA ARG A 170 34.82 19.39 -3.18
C ARG A 170 34.95 20.91 -3.20
N TRP A 171 36.14 21.46 -3.57
CA TRP A 171 36.33 22.91 -3.68
C TRP A 171 35.41 23.54 -4.74
N GLY A 172 35.02 22.79 -5.78
CA GLY A 172 34.11 23.27 -6.80
C GLY A 172 32.73 23.63 -6.26
N LEU A 173 32.32 23.05 -5.13
CA LEU A 173 31.07 23.38 -4.47
C LEU A 173 31.06 24.78 -3.85
N SER A 174 32.23 25.38 -3.57
CA SER A 174 32.29 26.79 -3.15
C SER A 174 31.83 27.74 -4.27
N LEU A 175 32.16 27.41 -5.55
CA LEU A 175 31.66 28.17 -6.69
C LEU A 175 30.17 27.94 -6.91
N TRP A 176 29.71 26.71 -6.70
CA TRP A 176 28.29 26.38 -6.74
C TRP A 176 27.50 27.18 -5.67
N ASN A 177 27.98 27.17 -4.43
CA ASN A 177 27.38 27.94 -3.34
C ASN A 177 27.34 29.44 -3.67
N TRP A 178 28.44 29.99 -4.15
CA TRP A 178 28.48 31.39 -4.57
C TRP A 178 27.44 31.74 -5.64
N ALA A 179 27.16 30.82 -6.56
CA ALA A 179 26.24 31.05 -7.66
C ALA A 179 24.78 30.80 -7.31
N PHE A 180 24.48 29.88 -6.39
CA PHE A 180 23.12 29.34 -6.21
C PHE A 180 22.61 29.31 -4.77
N LEU A 181 23.47 29.50 -3.75
CA LEU A 181 23.05 29.47 -2.36
C LEU A 181 22.60 30.87 -1.91
N ASP A 182 21.37 30.95 -1.40
CA ASP A 182 20.89 32.04 -0.57
C ASP A 182 20.84 31.56 0.87
N ASP A 183 21.85 31.95 1.68
CA ASP A 183 22.03 31.50 3.06
C ASP A 183 21.26 32.36 4.09
N ALA A 184 20.39 33.29 3.63
CA ALA A 184 19.56 34.09 4.51
C ALA A 184 18.40 33.28 5.10
N PRO A 185 18.10 33.41 6.40
CA PRO A 185 16.91 32.83 7.01
C PRO A 185 15.61 33.30 6.35
N PHE A 186 14.55 32.50 6.53
CA PHE A 186 13.21 32.89 6.07
C PHE A 186 12.75 34.17 6.75
N ILE A 187 12.23 35.09 5.96
CA ILE A 187 11.65 36.36 6.43
C ILE A 187 10.14 36.32 6.18
N PRO A 188 9.30 36.30 7.24
CA PRO A 188 7.84 36.34 7.08
C PRO A 188 7.39 37.62 6.35
N SER A 189 6.43 37.49 5.46
CA SER A 189 5.79 38.64 4.84
C SER A 189 4.87 39.35 5.85
N SER A 190 5.01 40.67 5.99
CA SER A 190 4.15 41.49 6.87
C SER A 190 2.68 41.48 6.45
N ASP A 191 2.41 41.26 5.17
CA ASP A 191 1.09 41.37 4.54
C ASP A 191 0.38 40.00 4.45
N ALA A 192 1.08 38.88 4.73
CA ALA A 192 0.51 37.53 4.68
C ALA A 192 -0.07 37.12 6.04
N ASP A 193 -1.10 36.30 5.99
CA ASP A 193 -1.64 35.62 7.17
C ASP A 193 -0.53 34.83 7.90
N PRO A 194 -0.49 34.84 9.24
CA PRO A 194 0.50 34.06 10.01
C PRO A 194 0.54 32.57 9.64
N ALA A 195 -0.59 31.95 9.34
CA ALA A 195 -0.65 30.56 8.93
C ALA A 195 0.01 30.35 7.55
N LEU A 196 -0.18 31.27 6.60
CA LEU A 196 0.51 31.22 5.31
C LEU A 196 2.02 31.43 5.46
N ASN A 197 2.47 32.34 6.33
CA ASN A 197 3.88 32.51 6.64
C ASN A 197 4.47 31.24 7.26
N ARG A 198 3.74 30.59 8.17
CA ARG A 198 4.18 29.32 8.78
C ARG A 198 4.27 28.21 7.73
N GLY A 199 3.27 28.09 6.84
CA GLY A 199 3.28 27.15 5.74
C GLY A 199 4.45 27.39 4.79
N ALA A 200 4.69 28.63 4.38
CA ALA A 200 5.82 29.01 3.54
C ALA A 200 7.16 28.65 4.19
N TYR A 201 7.34 28.98 5.48
CA TYR A 201 8.52 28.62 6.25
C TYR A 201 8.79 27.10 6.25
N LEU A 202 7.74 26.30 6.50
CA LEU A 202 7.87 24.85 6.53
C LEU A 202 8.19 24.29 5.14
N VAL A 203 7.52 24.73 4.09
CA VAL A 203 7.67 24.18 2.73
C VAL A 203 9.00 24.60 2.10
N GLN A 204 9.44 25.86 2.28
CA GLN A 204 10.70 26.37 1.73
C GLN A 204 11.93 25.95 2.56
N GLY A 205 11.75 25.81 3.88
CA GLY A 205 12.79 25.51 4.84
C GLY A 205 12.83 24.05 5.27
N LEU A 206 12.29 23.76 6.45
CA LEU A 206 12.41 22.46 7.11
C LEU A 206 11.90 21.29 6.27
N GLY A 207 10.72 21.40 5.66
CA GLY A 207 10.13 20.33 4.84
C GLY A 207 10.80 20.16 3.47
N HIS A 208 11.67 21.10 3.05
CA HIS A 208 12.46 21.08 1.79
C HIS A 208 11.72 20.49 0.58
N CYS A 209 10.42 20.76 0.46
CA CYS A 209 9.55 20.17 -0.58
C CYS A 209 10.07 20.45 -1.99
N GLY A 210 10.72 21.62 -2.21
CA GLY A 210 11.37 21.98 -3.46
C GLY A 210 12.45 21.01 -3.91
N ALA A 211 13.12 20.33 -2.98
CA ALA A 211 14.18 19.37 -3.29
C ALA A 211 13.73 18.24 -4.25
N CYS A 212 12.46 17.85 -4.19
CA CYS A 212 11.87 16.84 -5.09
C CYS A 212 10.83 17.45 -6.05
N HIS A 213 10.13 18.52 -5.65
CA HIS A 213 8.99 19.04 -6.40
C HIS A 213 9.31 20.29 -7.26
N THR A 214 10.57 20.77 -7.27
CA THR A 214 10.99 21.87 -8.13
C THR A 214 11.96 21.39 -9.22
N PRO A 215 11.76 21.74 -10.50
CA PRO A 215 12.64 21.34 -11.57
C PRO A 215 14.11 21.76 -11.34
N ARG A 216 15.05 20.89 -11.74
CA ARG A 216 16.48 21.14 -11.61
C ARG A 216 17.04 21.94 -12.80
N GLY A 217 18.01 22.80 -12.52
CA GLY A 217 18.84 23.45 -13.51
C GLY A 217 20.03 22.61 -13.96
N ILE A 218 20.85 23.15 -14.83
CA ILE A 218 22.02 22.46 -15.43
C ILE A 218 23.11 22.11 -14.43
N ALA A 219 23.20 22.81 -13.31
CA ALA A 219 24.12 22.54 -12.20
C ALA A 219 23.42 21.77 -11.05
N PHE A 220 22.30 21.13 -11.32
CA PHE A 220 21.47 20.36 -10.38
C PHE A 220 20.87 21.20 -9.23
N GLN A 221 20.97 22.55 -9.30
CA GLN A 221 20.26 23.43 -8.37
C GLN A 221 18.76 23.41 -8.64
N GLU A 222 17.94 23.71 -7.63
CA GLU A 222 16.52 24.03 -7.82
C GLU A 222 16.38 25.28 -8.67
N LYS A 223 15.49 25.29 -9.67
CA LYS A 223 15.27 26.49 -10.51
C LYS A 223 14.63 27.65 -9.77
N ALA A 224 13.98 27.39 -8.63
CA ALA A 224 13.41 28.38 -7.75
C ALA A 224 13.33 27.84 -6.33
N MET A 225 13.63 28.69 -5.35
CA MET A 225 13.54 28.37 -3.92
C MET A 225 12.25 28.91 -3.28
N SER A 226 11.49 29.73 -4.00
CA SER A 226 10.21 30.28 -3.59
C SER A 226 9.38 30.68 -4.83
N GLU A 227 8.14 31.07 -4.62
CA GLU A 227 7.22 31.60 -5.62
C GLU A 227 7.60 33.00 -6.13
N ALA A 228 8.56 33.66 -5.48
CA ALA A 228 8.92 35.02 -5.79
C ALA A 228 9.77 35.15 -7.06
N GLY A 229 9.63 36.33 -7.74
CA GLY A 229 10.45 36.69 -8.88
C GLY A 229 10.15 35.92 -10.16
N ARG A 230 11.00 36.10 -11.18
CA ARG A 230 10.81 35.50 -12.52
C ARG A 230 10.92 34.00 -12.58
N SER A 231 11.70 33.40 -11.69
CA SER A 231 11.87 31.95 -11.58
C SER A 231 10.76 31.28 -10.78
N GLY A 232 9.92 32.03 -10.06
CA GLY A 232 8.85 31.53 -9.22
C GLY A 232 7.85 30.59 -9.94
N GLN A 233 7.73 30.72 -11.26
CA GLN A 233 6.94 29.80 -12.09
C GLN A 233 7.43 28.32 -12.03
N PHE A 234 8.71 28.08 -11.67
CA PHE A 234 9.28 26.75 -11.55
C PHE A 234 9.16 26.19 -10.12
N TYR A 235 8.86 27.07 -9.15
CA TYR A 235 8.76 26.64 -7.75
C TYR A 235 7.64 25.64 -7.56
N LEU A 236 7.97 24.47 -7.05
CA LEU A 236 7.05 23.34 -6.82
C LEU A 236 6.25 22.90 -8.08
N ALA A 237 6.78 23.12 -9.27
CA ALA A 237 6.11 22.80 -10.54
C ALA A 237 6.25 21.31 -10.97
N GLY A 238 6.83 20.48 -10.11
CA GLY A 238 7.06 19.04 -10.35
C GLY A 238 8.40 18.73 -10.99
N GLU A 239 8.93 17.55 -10.73
CA GLU A 239 10.20 17.04 -11.28
C GLU A 239 10.17 15.50 -11.35
N THR A 240 11.11 14.90 -12.08
CA THR A 240 11.33 13.44 -12.06
C THR A 240 12.57 13.14 -11.22
N VAL A 241 12.38 12.47 -10.09
CA VAL A 241 13.45 12.06 -9.18
C VAL A 241 13.51 10.53 -9.17
N GLU A 242 14.66 9.95 -9.47
CA GLU A 242 14.89 8.48 -9.47
C GLU A 242 13.83 7.67 -10.26
N GLN A 243 13.39 8.18 -11.38
CA GLN A 243 12.30 7.63 -12.23
C GLN A 243 10.91 7.73 -11.62
N TRP A 244 10.73 8.45 -10.51
CA TRP A 244 9.44 8.81 -9.93
C TRP A 244 9.07 10.24 -10.33
N GLN A 245 7.85 10.45 -10.77
CA GLN A 245 7.33 11.78 -11.05
C GLN A 245 6.82 12.40 -9.76
N ALA A 246 7.56 13.35 -9.19
CA ALA A 246 7.03 14.25 -8.17
C ALA A 246 6.10 15.26 -8.87
N LEU A 247 4.81 15.22 -8.53
CA LEU A 247 3.80 16.09 -9.14
C LEU A 247 4.00 17.56 -8.73
N SER A 248 3.47 18.49 -9.52
CA SER A 248 3.31 19.87 -9.07
C SER A 248 2.48 19.92 -7.78
N LEU A 249 2.95 20.68 -6.79
CA LEU A 249 2.22 20.91 -5.53
C LEU A 249 1.35 22.18 -5.56
N ARG A 250 1.36 22.88 -6.67
CA ARG A 250 0.72 24.20 -6.83
C ARG A 250 -0.77 24.04 -7.01
N ASN A 251 -1.55 24.34 -5.96
CA ASN A 251 -3.01 24.34 -5.99
C ASN A 251 -3.64 22.99 -6.47
N LEU A 252 -2.91 21.87 -6.34
CA LEU A 252 -3.34 20.56 -6.86
C LEU A 252 -4.53 19.97 -6.09
N TRP A 253 -4.56 20.15 -4.76
CA TRP A 253 -5.55 19.53 -3.86
C TRP A 253 -6.38 20.59 -3.12
N THR A 254 -7.49 20.18 -2.50
CA THR A 254 -8.11 20.97 -1.43
C THR A 254 -7.18 20.97 -0.20
N VAL A 255 -7.45 21.89 0.72
CA VAL A 255 -6.69 21.94 1.99
C VAL A 255 -6.86 20.62 2.75
N GLU A 256 -8.07 20.11 2.84
CA GLU A 256 -8.41 18.87 3.53
C GLU A 256 -7.73 17.66 2.88
N ASP A 257 -7.75 17.54 1.55
CA ASP A 257 -7.10 16.45 0.82
C ASP A 257 -5.57 16.49 0.99
N THR A 258 -4.99 17.68 1.06
CA THR A 258 -3.54 17.85 1.30
C THR A 258 -3.16 17.44 2.72
N VAL A 259 -3.91 17.89 3.72
CA VAL A 259 -3.72 17.48 5.13
C VAL A 259 -3.84 15.98 5.26
N GLN A 260 -4.89 15.37 4.69
CA GLN A 260 -5.09 13.92 4.74
C GLN A 260 -3.93 13.17 4.08
N LEU A 261 -3.49 13.62 2.88
CA LEU A 261 -2.38 13.00 2.15
C LEU A 261 -1.08 13.04 2.95
N LEU A 262 -0.73 14.19 3.52
CA LEU A 262 0.50 14.36 4.30
C LEU A 262 0.46 13.59 5.64
N LYS A 263 -0.72 13.45 6.24
CA LYS A 263 -0.89 12.74 7.51
C LYS A 263 -0.91 11.22 7.37
N THR A 264 -1.49 10.72 6.28
CA THR A 264 -1.81 9.29 6.15
C THR A 264 -1.14 8.61 4.95
N GLY A 265 -0.55 9.37 4.03
CA GLY A 265 -0.02 8.88 2.76
C GLY A 265 -1.08 8.63 1.68
N GLN A 266 -2.35 8.95 1.94
CA GLN A 266 -3.44 8.78 0.99
C GLN A 266 -4.56 9.79 1.20
N ASN A 267 -5.25 10.14 0.11
CA ASN A 267 -6.49 10.89 0.12
C ASN A 267 -7.52 10.21 -0.79
N ARG A 268 -8.67 10.84 -1.01
CA ARG A 268 -9.73 10.28 -1.86
C ARG A 268 -9.35 10.11 -3.34
N PHE A 269 -8.24 10.69 -3.81
CA PHE A 269 -7.81 10.66 -5.22
C PHE A 269 -6.54 9.83 -5.45
N ALA A 270 -5.65 9.74 -4.49
CA ALA A 270 -4.32 9.18 -4.70
C ALA A 270 -3.71 8.59 -3.42
N THR A 271 -2.69 7.77 -3.62
CA THR A 271 -1.78 7.29 -2.59
C THR A 271 -0.36 7.72 -2.99
N VAL A 272 0.46 8.11 -2.01
CA VAL A 272 1.86 8.44 -2.25
C VAL A 272 2.66 7.23 -2.70
N SER A 273 3.75 7.47 -3.41
CA SER A 273 4.66 6.42 -3.91
C SER A 273 6.10 6.94 -3.99
N GLY A 274 7.03 6.01 -4.17
CA GLY A 274 8.46 6.35 -4.18
C GLY A 274 8.91 6.92 -2.84
N SER A 275 9.92 7.75 -2.86
CA SER A 275 10.50 8.38 -1.65
C SER A 275 9.50 9.19 -0.84
N MET A 276 8.36 9.61 -1.43
CA MET A 276 7.30 10.29 -0.67
C MET A 276 6.67 9.39 0.41
N THR A 277 6.75 8.06 0.26
CA THR A 277 6.30 7.12 1.30
C THR A 277 7.17 7.22 2.57
N ASP A 278 8.48 7.39 2.40
CA ASP A 278 9.41 7.58 3.51
C ASP A 278 9.20 8.94 4.20
N VAL A 279 8.93 9.99 3.41
CA VAL A 279 8.58 11.33 3.94
C VAL A 279 7.32 11.25 4.81
N ILE A 280 6.29 10.53 4.38
CA ILE A 280 5.10 10.31 5.24
C ILE A 280 5.50 9.54 6.50
N HIS A 281 6.22 8.44 6.35
CA HIS A 281 6.53 7.52 7.46
C HIS A 281 7.41 8.19 8.53
N HIS A 282 8.43 8.92 8.13
CA HIS A 282 9.43 9.48 9.04
C HIS A 282 9.15 10.92 9.46
N SER A 283 8.37 11.67 8.69
CA SER A 283 8.23 13.12 8.86
C SER A 283 6.76 13.53 8.99
N THR A 284 6.02 13.68 7.91
CA THR A 284 4.77 14.45 7.90
C THR A 284 3.65 13.86 8.74
N GLN A 285 3.59 12.53 8.96
CA GLN A 285 2.60 11.94 9.87
C GLN A 285 2.74 12.44 11.33
N HIS A 286 3.92 12.94 11.69
CA HIS A 286 4.26 13.43 13.03
C HIS A 286 4.05 14.95 13.19
N PHE A 287 3.67 15.64 12.11
CA PHE A 287 3.40 17.07 12.16
C PHE A 287 2.12 17.35 12.96
N SER A 288 2.12 18.49 13.64
CA SER A 288 0.89 18.98 14.27
C SER A 288 -0.18 19.28 13.21
N ASP A 289 -1.44 19.20 13.61
CA ASP A 289 -2.55 19.51 12.70
C ASP A 289 -2.47 20.96 12.22
N ASP A 290 -1.99 21.89 13.06
CA ASP A 290 -1.79 23.32 12.70
C ASP A 290 -0.69 23.46 11.63
N ASP A 291 0.43 22.75 11.74
CA ASP A 291 1.50 22.80 10.74
C ASP A 291 1.08 22.15 9.42
N LEU A 292 0.33 21.04 9.45
CA LEU A 292 -0.25 20.44 8.25
C LEU A 292 -1.25 21.38 7.57
N LEU A 293 -2.10 22.04 8.36
CA LEU A 293 -3.05 23.04 7.84
C LEU A 293 -2.33 24.24 7.23
N ALA A 294 -1.28 24.72 7.86
CA ALA A 294 -0.45 25.83 7.37
C ALA A 294 0.21 25.48 6.04
N ILE A 295 0.83 24.29 5.93
CA ILE A 295 1.41 23.78 4.68
C ILE A 295 0.34 23.68 3.60
N ALA A 296 -0.78 23.06 3.88
CA ALA A 296 -1.86 22.85 2.92
C ALA A 296 -2.43 24.18 2.42
N SER A 297 -2.63 25.15 3.32
CA SER A 297 -3.12 26.49 2.99
C SER A 297 -2.12 27.25 2.12
N TYR A 298 -0.83 27.17 2.41
CA TYR A 298 0.22 27.77 1.61
C TYR A 298 0.28 27.15 0.20
N LEU A 299 0.30 25.82 0.08
CA LEU A 299 0.31 25.14 -1.22
C LEU A 299 -0.92 25.47 -2.05
N LYS A 300 -2.08 25.60 -1.38
CA LYS A 300 -3.35 26.00 -2.02
C LYS A 300 -3.33 27.45 -2.52
N SER A 301 -2.61 28.35 -1.86
CA SER A 301 -2.49 29.76 -2.25
C SER A 301 -1.58 29.97 -3.47
N LEU A 302 -0.72 29.02 -3.81
CA LEU A 302 0.17 29.12 -4.96
C LEU A 302 -0.63 29.09 -6.27
N PRO A 303 -0.31 29.97 -7.25
CA PRO A 303 -0.98 29.95 -8.53
C PRO A 303 -0.69 28.65 -9.28
N ALA A 304 -1.71 28.02 -9.83
CA ALA A 304 -1.52 26.86 -10.70
C ALA A 304 -0.59 27.20 -11.89
N GLY A 305 0.30 26.29 -12.24
CA GLY A 305 1.16 26.42 -13.40
C GLY A 305 0.38 26.19 -14.70
N LYS A 306 0.96 26.62 -15.82
CA LYS A 306 0.31 26.46 -17.15
C LYS A 306 0.10 24.99 -17.53
N ASP A 307 1.02 24.13 -17.11
CA ASP A 307 1.03 22.69 -17.42
C ASP A 307 0.58 21.84 -16.22
N ASP A 308 0.07 22.48 -15.15
CA ASP A 308 -0.44 21.77 -13.99
C ASP A 308 -1.74 21.05 -14.34
N LEU A 309 -1.92 19.89 -13.76
CA LEU A 309 -3.16 19.13 -13.88
C LEU A 309 -4.32 19.94 -13.29
N PRO A 310 -5.49 19.94 -13.94
CA PRO A 310 -6.67 20.52 -13.31
C PRO A 310 -6.96 19.77 -12.01
N MET A 311 -7.40 20.52 -10.99
CA MET A 311 -7.81 19.92 -9.73
C MET A 311 -8.86 18.83 -9.99
N PRO A 312 -8.72 17.65 -9.38
CA PRO A 312 -9.74 16.62 -9.49
C PRO A 312 -11.09 17.19 -9.01
N ASP A 313 -12.08 17.10 -9.86
CA ASP A 313 -13.43 17.56 -9.54
C ASP A 313 -14.12 16.54 -8.64
N SER A 314 -14.23 16.87 -7.35
CA SER A 314 -14.86 16.01 -6.36
C SER A 314 -16.38 15.85 -6.55
N GLU A 315 -16.99 16.77 -7.28
CA GLU A 315 -18.43 16.77 -7.56
C GLU A 315 -18.75 16.13 -8.92
N ARG A 316 -17.72 15.84 -9.73
CA ARG A 316 -17.92 15.21 -11.03
C ARG A 316 -18.46 13.81 -10.81
N PRO A 317 -19.67 13.48 -11.27
CA PRO A 317 -20.13 12.11 -11.31
C PRO A 317 -19.06 11.25 -12.01
N LEU A 318 -18.80 10.04 -11.49
CA LEU A 318 -17.98 9.07 -12.21
C LEU A 318 -18.44 9.08 -13.67
N ALA A 319 -17.50 9.27 -14.60
CA ALA A 319 -17.82 9.34 -16.01
C ALA A 319 -18.64 8.11 -16.45
N ALA A 320 -19.39 8.24 -17.52
CA ALA A 320 -20.22 7.17 -18.08
C ALA A 320 -19.48 5.83 -18.07
N PRO A 321 -20.18 4.71 -17.83
CA PRO A 321 -19.58 3.38 -17.81
C PRO A 321 -18.72 3.16 -19.05
N VAL A 322 -17.46 2.80 -18.85
CA VAL A 322 -16.52 2.50 -19.93
C VAL A 322 -16.70 1.05 -20.33
N ASP A 323 -16.73 0.77 -21.62
CA ASP A 323 -16.75 -0.60 -22.12
C ASP A 323 -15.36 -1.25 -21.93
N LEU A 324 -15.22 -2.04 -20.87
CA LEU A 324 -14.02 -2.82 -20.59
C LEU A 324 -13.75 -3.93 -21.60
N TYR A 325 -14.73 -4.32 -22.39
CA TYR A 325 -14.72 -5.61 -23.06
C TYR A 325 -14.51 -5.50 -24.58
N SER A 326 -14.45 -4.29 -25.12
CA SER A 326 -14.27 -4.04 -26.55
C SER A 326 -12.83 -3.80 -26.99
N SER A 327 -11.90 -3.67 -26.05
CA SER A 327 -10.50 -3.38 -26.34
C SER A 327 -9.53 -4.32 -25.60
N ARG A 328 -8.34 -4.52 -26.20
CA ARG A 328 -7.27 -5.32 -25.58
C ARG A 328 -6.86 -4.75 -24.22
N GLY A 329 -6.72 -3.43 -24.11
CA GLY A 329 -6.35 -2.75 -22.86
C GLY A 329 -7.44 -2.91 -21.79
N GLY A 330 -8.72 -2.80 -22.16
CA GLY A 330 -9.84 -3.00 -21.23
C GLY A 330 -9.95 -4.43 -20.72
N LEU A 331 -9.76 -5.43 -21.60
CA LEU A 331 -9.72 -6.85 -21.21
C LEU A 331 -8.52 -7.17 -20.33
N GLY A 332 -7.35 -6.58 -20.61
CA GLY A 332 -6.17 -6.69 -19.75
C GLY A 332 -6.43 -6.06 -18.39
N TYR A 333 -7.07 -4.89 -18.34
CA TYR A 333 -7.50 -4.27 -17.10
C TYR A 333 -8.46 -5.17 -16.30
N ALA A 334 -9.45 -5.76 -16.96
CA ALA A 334 -10.38 -6.69 -16.34
C ALA A 334 -9.68 -7.93 -15.76
N GLN A 335 -8.60 -8.40 -16.40
CA GLN A 335 -7.84 -9.56 -15.96
C GLN A 335 -6.91 -9.27 -14.76
N PHE A 336 -6.29 -8.08 -14.71
CA PHE A 336 -5.17 -7.84 -13.77
C PHE A 336 -5.44 -6.76 -12.73
N CYS A 337 -6.43 -5.87 -12.95
CA CYS A 337 -6.55 -4.65 -12.17
C CYS A 337 -7.92 -4.48 -11.49
N SER A 338 -9.00 -4.95 -12.14
CA SER A 338 -10.38 -4.61 -11.75
C SER A 338 -10.81 -5.17 -10.39
N ASP A 339 -10.21 -6.25 -9.89
CA ASP A 339 -10.58 -6.82 -8.58
C ASP A 339 -10.26 -5.86 -7.43
N CYS A 340 -9.18 -5.06 -7.55
CA CYS A 340 -8.80 -4.04 -6.58
C CYS A 340 -9.31 -2.64 -6.98
N HIS A 341 -9.08 -2.24 -8.24
CA HIS A 341 -9.38 -0.89 -8.71
C HIS A 341 -10.81 -0.73 -9.25
N ARG A 342 -11.61 -1.78 -9.23
CA ARG A 342 -13.02 -1.86 -9.64
C ARG A 342 -13.22 -1.61 -11.15
N LYS A 343 -14.37 -2.02 -11.69
CA LYS A 343 -14.70 -1.86 -13.12
C LYS A 343 -14.83 -0.40 -13.56
N ASP A 344 -15.14 0.47 -12.63
CA ASP A 344 -15.32 1.92 -12.82
C ASP A 344 -14.09 2.76 -12.46
N GLY A 345 -12.98 2.11 -12.08
CA GLY A 345 -11.77 2.79 -11.67
C GLY A 345 -11.87 3.51 -10.31
N SER A 346 -12.93 3.30 -9.54
CA SER A 346 -13.17 3.98 -8.25
C SER A 346 -12.27 3.50 -7.10
N GLY A 347 -11.67 2.31 -7.23
CA GLY A 347 -10.90 1.70 -6.16
C GLY A 347 -11.74 1.33 -4.94
N VAL A 348 -11.10 1.28 -3.78
CA VAL A 348 -11.75 1.06 -2.47
C VAL A 348 -11.16 2.06 -1.47
N PRO A 349 -11.96 2.97 -0.94
CA PRO A 349 -11.48 4.01 -0.02
C PRO A 349 -10.65 3.45 1.15
N GLY A 350 -9.49 4.02 1.40
CA GLY A 350 -8.58 3.60 2.47
C GLY A 350 -7.81 2.29 2.22
N MET A 351 -8.05 1.61 1.07
CA MET A 351 -7.39 0.35 0.73
C MET A 351 -6.69 0.42 -0.64
N PHE A 352 -7.46 0.63 -1.68
CA PHE A 352 -6.96 0.64 -3.06
C PHE A 352 -7.31 1.98 -3.72
N PRO A 353 -6.33 2.75 -4.18
CA PRO A 353 -6.58 4.09 -4.71
C PRO A 353 -7.47 4.05 -5.95
N PRO A 354 -8.26 5.08 -6.20
CA PRO A 354 -8.95 5.22 -7.47
C PRO A 354 -7.94 5.43 -8.61
N LEU A 355 -8.31 4.99 -9.81
CA LEU A 355 -7.61 5.31 -11.05
C LEU A 355 -8.35 6.42 -11.82
N ALA A 356 -9.67 6.52 -11.59
CA ALA A 356 -10.49 7.62 -12.10
C ALA A 356 -10.11 8.93 -11.39
N GLY A 357 -9.77 9.95 -12.16
CA GLY A 357 -9.39 11.28 -11.63
C GLY A 357 -8.08 11.31 -10.82
N ASN A 358 -7.27 10.26 -10.87
CA ASN A 358 -5.99 10.20 -10.17
C ASN A 358 -4.93 11.01 -10.93
N PRO A 359 -4.29 12.02 -10.31
CA PRO A 359 -3.29 12.86 -10.97
C PRO A 359 -2.06 12.08 -11.46
N THR A 360 -1.64 11.02 -10.76
CA THR A 360 -0.54 10.16 -11.23
C THR A 360 -0.89 9.44 -12.53
N VAL A 361 -2.16 9.03 -12.68
CA VAL A 361 -2.67 8.41 -13.92
C VAL A 361 -2.76 9.46 -15.04
N ALA A 362 -3.22 10.67 -14.73
CA ALA A 362 -3.42 11.75 -15.70
C ALA A 362 -2.13 12.48 -16.08
N SER A 363 -1.05 12.37 -15.29
CA SER A 363 0.21 13.07 -15.50
C SER A 363 0.75 12.90 -16.92
N ALA A 364 1.26 13.99 -17.54
CA ALA A 364 1.91 13.96 -18.84
C ALA A 364 3.12 13.01 -18.87
N ASN A 365 3.84 12.90 -17.74
CA ASN A 365 4.92 11.95 -17.55
C ASN A 365 4.41 10.67 -16.87
N PRO A 366 4.28 9.53 -17.56
CA PRO A 366 3.73 8.30 -16.99
C PRO A 366 4.75 7.48 -16.17
N SER A 367 5.94 8.00 -15.86
CA SER A 367 7.02 7.20 -15.24
C SER A 367 6.62 6.57 -13.92
N THR A 368 5.95 7.29 -13.02
CA THR A 368 5.45 6.74 -11.75
C THR A 368 4.42 5.63 -11.98
N LEU A 369 3.45 5.85 -12.86
CA LEU A 369 2.44 4.86 -13.19
C LEU A 369 3.06 3.57 -13.75
N LEU A 370 4.02 3.71 -14.67
CA LEU A 370 4.80 2.60 -15.23
C LEU A 370 5.65 1.90 -14.16
N HIS A 371 6.32 2.67 -13.30
CA HIS A 371 7.17 2.14 -12.23
C HIS A 371 6.35 1.26 -11.28
N ILE A 372 5.25 1.80 -10.74
CA ILE A 372 4.33 1.06 -9.86
C ILE A 372 3.81 -0.20 -10.55
N THR A 373 3.43 -0.11 -11.82
CA THR A 373 2.91 -1.26 -12.56
C THR A 373 3.98 -2.35 -12.74
N LEU A 374 5.22 -1.98 -13.00
CA LEU A 374 6.31 -2.94 -13.21
C LEU A 374 6.77 -3.60 -11.90
N THR A 375 6.96 -2.82 -10.84
CA THR A 375 7.60 -3.29 -9.60
C THR A 375 6.64 -3.56 -8.45
N GLY A 376 5.40 -3.07 -8.56
CA GLY A 376 4.48 -3.02 -7.43
C GLY A 376 4.78 -1.85 -6.50
N TRP A 377 3.90 -1.65 -5.52
CA TRP A 377 4.08 -0.64 -4.48
C TRP A 377 3.31 -0.96 -3.20
N LYS A 378 3.77 -0.40 -2.09
CA LYS A 378 3.11 -0.52 -0.78
C LYS A 378 2.61 0.85 -0.30
N THR A 379 1.43 0.87 0.32
CA THR A 379 0.93 2.08 0.98
C THR A 379 1.82 2.46 2.17
N ALA A 380 1.88 3.74 2.50
CA ALA A 380 2.59 4.21 3.68
C ALA A 380 1.98 3.60 4.95
N GLN A 381 2.84 3.21 5.89
CA GLN A 381 2.42 2.81 7.23
C GLN A 381 2.47 4.04 8.13
N THR A 382 1.35 4.35 8.78
CA THR A 382 1.24 5.46 9.72
C THR A 382 0.56 5.03 11.02
N ALA A 383 0.61 5.86 12.04
CA ALA A 383 -0.06 5.59 13.31
C ALA A 383 -1.58 5.41 13.17
N THR A 384 -2.20 6.13 12.22
CA THR A 384 -3.64 6.05 11.93
C THR A 384 -3.98 4.98 10.90
N HIS A 385 -3.03 4.60 10.04
CA HIS A 385 -3.17 3.58 8.99
C HIS A 385 -2.05 2.55 9.15
N SER A 386 -2.16 1.72 10.18
CA SER A 386 -1.16 0.69 10.52
C SER A 386 -1.15 -0.48 9.52
N ARG A 387 -2.23 -0.68 8.77
CA ARG A 387 -2.34 -1.74 7.76
C ARG A 387 -1.76 -1.26 6.43
N VAL A 388 -0.77 -1.99 5.95
CA VAL A 388 -0.12 -1.75 4.65
C VAL A 388 -0.81 -2.61 3.59
N TYR A 389 -1.24 -1.97 2.50
CA TYR A 389 -1.75 -2.66 1.32
C TYR A 389 -0.70 -2.63 0.22
N THR A 390 -0.62 -3.72 -0.53
CA THR A 390 0.38 -3.91 -1.57
C THR A 390 -0.30 -4.03 -2.93
N MET A 391 0.11 -3.23 -3.90
CA MET A 391 -0.13 -3.48 -5.31
C MET A 391 0.99 -4.39 -5.82
N PRO A 392 0.70 -5.58 -6.38
CA PRO A 392 1.73 -6.45 -6.90
C PRO A 392 2.37 -5.87 -8.17
N GLY A 393 3.65 -6.20 -8.42
CA GLY A 393 4.31 -5.88 -9.67
C GLY A 393 3.88 -6.82 -10.81
N PHE A 394 3.79 -6.28 -12.03
CA PHE A 394 3.38 -6.98 -13.24
C PHE A 394 4.52 -7.10 -14.26
N ALA A 395 5.77 -7.20 -13.79
CA ALA A 395 6.95 -7.31 -14.66
C ALA A 395 6.91 -8.53 -15.60
N GLN A 396 6.10 -9.55 -15.31
CA GLN A 396 5.90 -10.72 -16.16
C GLN A 396 5.02 -10.45 -17.40
N LEU A 397 4.33 -9.31 -17.47
CA LEU A 397 3.59 -8.91 -18.66
C LEU A 397 4.53 -8.34 -19.72
N GLU A 398 4.19 -8.55 -21.00
CA GLU A 398 4.92 -7.97 -22.11
C GLU A 398 4.77 -6.43 -22.13
N ASP A 399 5.80 -5.75 -22.65
CA ASP A 399 5.80 -4.29 -22.75
C ASP A 399 4.58 -3.75 -23.53
N ARG A 400 4.15 -4.47 -24.55
CA ARG A 400 2.95 -4.13 -25.33
C ARG A 400 1.67 -4.27 -24.48
N GLU A 401 1.56 -5.32 -23.70
CA GLU A 401 0.40 -5.59 -22.85
C GLU A 401 0.24 -4.49 -21.79
N ILE A 402 1.34 -4.14 -21.12
CA ILE A 402 1.37 -3.03 -20.15
C ILE A 402 0.97 -1.71 -20.83
N ALA A 403 1.51 -1.43 -22.02
CA ALA A 403 1.18 -0.23 -22.77
C ALA A 403 -0.29 -0.14 -23.14
N GLU A 404 -0.90 -1.25 -23.59
CA GLU A 404 -2.34 -1.35 -23.93
C GLU A 404 -3.21 -1.12 -22.70
N ILE A 405 -2.90 -1.77 -21.55
CA ILE A 405 -3.64 -1.63 -20.29
C ILE A 405 -3.55 -0.20 -19.77
N LEU A 406 -2.36 0.36 -19.69
CA LEU A 406 -2.17 1.69 -19.12
C LEU A 406 -2.70 2.80 -20.02
N SER A 407 -2.65 2.63 -21.35
CA SER A 407 -3.32 3.55 -22.29
C SER A 407 -4.83 3.55 -22.09
N PHE A 408 -5.42 2.37 -21.86
CA PHE A 408 -6.83 2.24 -21.52
C PHE A 408 -7.14 2.98 -20.21
N VAL A 409 -6.39 2.73 -19.13
CA VAL A 409 -6.57 3.38 -17.82
C VAL A 409 -6.47 4.91 -17.93
N ARG A 410 -5.51 5.42 -18.70
CA ARG A 410 -5.26 6.85 -18.88
C ARG A 410 -6.30 7.58 -19.71
N SER A 411 -7.11 6.85 -20.51
CA SER A 411 -8.19 7.41 -21.34
C SER A 411 -9.60 7.06 -20.84
N SER A 412 -9.72 6.32 -19.73
CA SER A 412 -11.00 5.84 -19.18
C SER A 412 -11.48 6.71 -18.01
N TRP A 413 -12.76 6.61 -17.68
CA TRP A 413 -13.40 7.22 -16.50
C TRP A 413 -13.18 8.74 -16.38
N GLY A 414 -13.09 9.42 -17.53
CA GLY A 414 -12.85 10.86 -17.58
C GLY A 414 -11.38 11.28 -17.50
N ASN A 415 -10.43 10.34 -17.37
CA ASN A 415 -9.01 10.62 -17.51
C ASN A 415 -8.70 11.08 -18.95
N GLN A 416 -7.76 12.00 -19.09
CA GLN A 416 -7.34 12.60 -20.38
C GLN A 416 -5.84 12.45 -20.61
N GLY A 417 -5.23 11.40 -20.05
CA GLY A 417 -3.80 11.13 -20.22
C GLY A 417 -3.50 10.59 -21.63
N SER A 418 -2.33 10.93 -22.16
CA SER A 418 -1.85 10.42 -23.46
C SER A 418 -1.63 8.90 -23.41
N SER A 419 -1.73 8.25 -24.57
CA SER A 419 -1.39 6.83 -24.72
C SER A 419 0.09 6.57 -24.39
N ILE A 420 0.37 5.35 -23.97
CA ILE A 420 1.71 4.83 -23.70
C ILE A 420 2.06 3.82 -24.80
N ASP A 421 3.28 3.87 -25.32
CA ASP A 421 3.78 2.87 -26.26
C ASP A 421 4.72 1.83 -25.59
N ALA A 422 4.89 0.68 -26.21
CA ALA A 422 5.73 -0.39 -25.69
C ALA A 422 7.22 0.02 -25.54
N GLY A 423 7.69 0.99 -26.33
CA GLY A 423 9.05 1.52 -26.22
C GLY A 423 9.28 2.30 -24.94
N GLN A 424 8.28 3.06 -24.48
CA GLN A 424 8.30 3.76 -23.19
C GLN A 424 8.36 2.76 -22.03
N VAL A 425 7.56 1.70 -22.07
CA VAL A 425 7.58 0.62 -21.08
C VAL A 425 8.95 -0.04 -21.03
N LYS A 426 9.48 -0.46 -22.20
CA LYS A 426 10.80 -1.10 -22.33
C LYS A 426 11.91 -0.22 -21.78
N LYS A 427 11.91 1.06 -22.14
CA LYS A 427 12.92 2.02 -21.68
C LYS A 427 12.93 2.17 -20.16
N LEU A 428 11.75 2.26 -19.53
CA LEU A 428 11.67 2.34 -18.07
C LEU A 428 12.07 1.01 -17.42
N ARG A 429 11.54 -0.13 -17.90
CA ARG A 429 11.92 -1.47 -17.40
C ARG A 429 13.44 -1.66 -17.34
N GLN A 430 14.15 -1.22 -18.38
CA GLN A 430 15.62 -1.29 -18.43
C GLN A 430 16.27 -0.37 -17.39
N ARG A 431 15.75 0.85 -17.21
CA ARG A 431 16.31 1.83 -16.27
C ARG A 431 16.16 1.42 -14.80
N ILE A 432 15.04 0.79 -14.45
CA ILE A 432 14.76 0.35 -13.09
C ILE A 432 15.13 -1.12 -12.85
N GLU A 433 15.75 -1.79 -13.85
CA GLU A 433 16.16 -3.19 -13.78
C GLU A 433 15.02 -4.14 -13.34
N ALA A 434 13.79 -3.85 -13.76
CA ALA A 434 12.60 -4.58 -13.30
C ALA A 434 12.54 -6.05 -13.77
N GLY A 435 13.39 -6.47 -14.68
CA GLY A 435 13.40 -7.85 -15.23
C GLY A 435 12.07 -8.23 -15.90
N ASN A 436 11.82 -9.55 -16.01
CA ASN A 436 10.59 -10.11 -16.59
C ASN A 436 9.71 -10.83 -15.53
N GLY A 437 9.99 -10.61 -14.25
CA GLY A 437 9.32 -11.31 -13.17
C GLY A 437 9.67 -12.81 -13.09
N PRO A 438 9.18 -13.55 -12.08
CA PRO A 438 9.44 -14.96 -11.92
C PRO A 438 8.65 -15.78 -12.94
N ALA A 439 9.29 -16.86 -13.45
CA ALA A 439 8.57 -17.86 -14.23
C ALA A 439 7.49 -18.55 -13.38
N THR A 440 6.31 -18.75 -13.96
CA THR A 440 5.20 -19.47 -13.32
C THR A 440 4.92 -20.77 -14.08
N THR A 441 4.59 -21.82 -13.35
CA THR A 441 4.15 -23.11 -13.93
C THR A 441 2.69 -23.08 -14.35
N PHE A 442 1.93 -22.12 -13.86
CA PHE A 442 0.54 -21.87 -14.25
C PHE A 442 0.51 -20.78 -15.31
N VAL A 443 0.00 -21.12 -16.48
CA VAL A 443 -0.15 -20.19 -17.60
C VAL A 443 -1.63 -20.05 -17.93
N SER A 444 -2.18 -18.87 -17.71
CA SER A 444 -3.53 -18.50 -18.10
C SER A 444 -3.51 -17.82 -19.46
N PRO A 445 -4.52 -18.08 -20.33
CA PRO A 445 -4.74 -17.28 -21.51
C PRO A 445 -4.88 -15.79 -21.18
N ARG A 446 -4.45 -14.93 -22.09
CA ARG A 446 -4.63 -13.49 -21.98
C ARG A 446 -6.04 -13.13 -22.44
N LEU A 447 -6.87 -12.55 -21.56
CA LEU A 447 -8.25 -12.20 -21.94
C LEU A 447 -8.29 -11.26 -23.15
N ALA A 448 -7.27 -10.41 -23.32
CA ALA A 448 -7.12 -9.59 -24.53
C ALA A 448 -7.14 -10.38 -25.84
N ASP A 449 -6.75 -11.65 -25.84
CA ASP A 449 -6.69 -12.48 -27.04
C ASP A 449 -8.05 -13.07 -27.42
N MET A 450 -9.08 -12.94 -26.57
CA MET A 450 -10.46 -13.34 -26.90
C MET A 450 -10.99 -12.59 -28.13
N LEU A 451 -10.55 -11.34 -28.34
CA LEU A 451 -10.97 -10.53 -29.49
C LEU A 451 -10.54 -11.12 -30.85
N ALA A 452 -9.52 -11.99 -30.83
CA ALA A 452 -9.08 -12.72 -32.04
C ALA A 452 -9.74 -14.10 -32.22
N ALA A 453 -10.59 -14.54 -31.27
CA ALA A 453 -11.26 -15.83 -31.37
C ALA A 453 -12.32 -15.81 -32.49
N PRO A 454 -12.52 -16.91 -33.21
CA PRO A 454 -13.55 -16.99 -34.28
C PRO A 454 -14.97 -16.67 -33.81
N ASN A 455 -15.27 -16.94 -32.52
CA ASN A 455 -16.53 -16.67 -31.85
C ASN A 455 -16.37 -15.64 -30.71
N ALA A 456 -15.54 -14.60 -30.92
CA ALA A 456 -15.17 -13.62 -29.94
C ALA A 456 -16.34 -13.02 -29.15
N GLU A 457 -17.42 -12.64 -29.82
CA GLU A 457 -18.63 -12.08 -29.20
C GLU A 457 -19.23 -13.04 -28.16
N GLN A 458 -19.35 -14.33 -28.50
CA GLN A 458 -19.89 -15.34 -27.61
C GLN A 458 -18.96 -15.62 -26.42
N VAL A 459 -17.63 -15.68 -26.64
CA VAL A 459 -16.64 -15.90 -25.63
C VAL A 459 -16.59 -14.72 -24.63
N VAL A 460 -16.58 -13.48 -25.13
CA VAL A 460 -16.65 -12.26 -24.33
C VAL A 460 -17.97 -12.20 -23.54
N ARG A 461 -19.10 -12.53 -24.15
CA ARG A 461 -20.39 -12.64 -23.44
C ARG A 461 -20.31 -13.64 -22.30
N GLY A 462 -19.70 -14.82 -22.53
CA GLY A 462 -19.52 -15.86 -21.54
C GLY A 462 -18.65 -15.38 -20.37
N MET A 463 -17.54 -14.71 -20.65
CA MET A 463 -16.69 -14.09 -19.61
C MET A 463 -17.49 -13.09 -18.76
N ARG A 464 -18.23 -12.18 -19.41
CA ARG A 464 -19.08 -11.19 -18.71
C ARG A 464 -20.11 -11.84 -17.80
N LEU A 465 -20.74 -12.91 -18.23
CA LEU A 465 -21.71 -13.67 -17.42
C LEU A 465 -21.06 -14.22 -16.13
N HIS A 466 -19.75 -14.51 -16.14
CA HIS A 466 -19.03 -14.92 -14.94
C HIS A 466 -18.64 -13.74 -14.04
N LEU A 467 -18.24 -12.61 -14.64
CA LEU A 467 -17.85 -11.40 -13.91
C LEU A 467 -19.04 -10.66 -13.30
N GLU A 468 -20.14 -10.60 -14.04
CA GLU A 468 -21.33 -9.79 -13.75
C GLU A 468 -22.58 -10.69 -13.60
N THR A 469 -22.42 -11.89 -13.00
CA THR A 469 -23.46 -12.93 -12.95
C THR A 469 -24.76 -12.41 -12.37
N ARG A 470 -24.68 -11.73 -11.23
CA ARG A 470 -25.85 -11.17 -10.54
C ARG A 470 -26.55 -10.09 -11.35
N GLU A 471 -25.76 -9.24 -12.01
CA GLU A 471 -26.26 -8.11 -12.81
C GLU A 471 -26.93 -8.59 -14.09
N LEU A 472 -26.31 -9.56 -14.77
CA LEU A 472 -26.76 -10.06 -16.08
C LEU A 472 -27.78 -11.20 -15.98
N LEU A 473 -27.82 -11.92 -14.87
CA LEU A 473 -28.72 -13.07 -14.64
C LEU A 473 -29.48 -12.95 -13.30
N PRO A 474 -30.18 -11.82 -13.04
CA PRO A 474 -30.81 -11.57 -11.74
C PRO A 474 -31.91 -12.58 -11.40
N ALA A 475 -32.54 -13.22 -12.39
CA ALA A 475 -33.56 -14.25 -12.18
C ALA A 475 -32.97 -15.61 -11.73
N ASN A 476 -31.68 -15.82 -11.94
CA ASN A 476 -30.95 -17.07 -11.66
C ASN A 476 -30.04 -16.99 -10.46
N VAL A 477 -29.77 -15.78 -9.94
CA VAL A 477 -28.91 -15.54 -8.76
C VAL A 477 -29.77 -15.11 -7.59
N GLY A 478 -29.68 -15.85 -6.46
CA GLY A 478 -30.46 -15.59 -5.27
C GLY A 478 -29.68 -14.93 -4.11
N ASN A 479 -28.46 -14.44 -4.38
CA ASN A 479 -27.60 -13.80 -3.39
C ASN A 479 -26.76 -12.67 -3.99
N GLN A 480 -25.73 -12.16 -3.28
CA GLN A 480 -24.90 -11.05 -3.71
C GLN A 480 -23.59 -11.49 -4.37
N LEU A 481 -23.47 -12.75 -4.81
CA LEU A 481 -22.24 -13.29 -5.37
C LEU A 481 -22.25 -13.28 -6.91
N ASN A 482 -21.06 -13.15 -7.49
CA ASN A 482 -20.76 -13.49 -8.87
C ASN A 482 -19.94 -14.78 -8.92
N CYS A 483 -19.81 -15.43 -10.06
CA CYS A 483 -18.93 -16.60 -10.19
C CYS A 483 -17.49 -16.27 -9.78
N THR A 484 -17.04 -15.06 -10.09
CA THR A 484 -15.71 -14.53 -9.74
C THR A 484 -15.52 -14.23 -8.27
N SER A 485 -16.54 -14.28 -7.43
CA SER A 485 -16.36 -14.26 -5.97
C SER A 485 -15.59 -15.48 -5.44
N CYS A 486 -15.52 -16.56 -6.23
CA CYS A 486 -14.74 -17.77 -5.93
C CYS A 486 -13.75 -18.12 -7.04
N HIS A 487 -14.01 -17.70 -8.29
CA HIS A 487 -13.18 -17.94 -9.47
C HIS A 487 -12.43 -16.67 -9.84
N LEU A 488 -11.39 -16.36 -9.05
CA LEU A 488 -10.72 -15.06 -9.07
C LEU A 488 -10.23 -14.62 -10.45
N ASN A 489 -10.29 -13.32 -10.74
CA ASN A 489 -9.87 -12.67 -11.98
C ASN A 489 -10.41 -13.42 -13.22
N ALA A 490 -11.71 -13.55 -13.33
CA ALA A 490 -12.36 -14.27 -14.44
C ALA A 490 -11.90 -15.75 -14.59
N GLY A 491 -11.46 -16.41 -13.51
CA GLY A 491 -10.96 -17.78 -13.53
C GLY A 491 -9.53 -17.93 -14.06
N THR A 492 -8.71 -16.89 -13.95
CA THR A 492 -7.32 -16.88 -14.46
C THR A 492 -6.26 -16.99 -13.36
N VAL A 493 -6.64 -17.18 -12.08
CA VAL A 493 -5.72 -17.26 -10.94
C VAL A 493 -5.47 -18.69 -10.52
N ALA A 494 -4.20 -19.09 -10.43
CA ALA A 494 -3.79 -20.40 -9.87
C ALA A 494 -4.33 -20.57 -8.45
N ASP A 495 -4.82 -21.77 -8.13
CA ASP A 495 -5.42 -22.11 -6.82
C ASP A 495 -6.62 -21.21 -6.41
N GLY A 496 -7.01 -20.26 -7.26
CA GLY A 496 -8.22 -19.43 -7.15
C GLY A 496 -9.42 -20.00 -7.91
N SER A 497 -9.56 -21.32 -7.95
CA SER A 497 -10.55 -22.04 -8.74
C SER A 497 -10.53 -21.67 -10.24
N PRO A 498 -9.37 -21.74 -10.92
CA PRO A 498 -9.27 -21.30 -12.32
C PRO A 498 -10.18 -22.09 -13.26
N PHE A 499 -10.58 -21.42 -14.35
CA PHE A 499 -11.30 -22.06 -15.46
C PHE A 499 -10.36 -22.72 -16.48
N VAL A 500 -9.06 -22.42 -16.40
CA VAL A 500 -8.03 -22.94 -17.33
C VAL A 500 -8.07 -24.47 -17.38
N GLY A 501 -8.29 -24.99 -18.59
CA GLY A 501 -8.32 -26.42 -18.86
C GLY A 501 -9.58 -27.16 -18.41
N VAL A 502 -10.51 -26.51 -17.69
CA VAL A 502 -11.64 -27.19 -17.03
C VAL A 502 -12.54 -27.93 -17.99
N SER A 503 -12.90 -27.35 -19.14
CA SER A 503 -13.80 -28.01 -20.10
C SER A 503 -13.24 -29.31 -20.68
N ALA A 504 -11.91 -29.46 -20.74
CA ALA A 504 -11.25 -30.70 -21.20
C ALA A 504 -11.60 -31.94 -20.36
N PHE A 505 -12.04 -31.77 -19.10
CA PHE A 505 -12.33 -32.83 -18.18
C PHE A 505 -13.82 -33.24 -18.14
N PHE A 506 -14.65 -32.61 -18.95
CA PHE A 506 -16.08 -32.95 -19.06
C PHE A 506 -16.41 -33.65 -20.40
N PRO A 507 -17.37 -34.59 -20.37
CA PRO A 507 -18.15 -35.07 -19.25
C PRO A 507 -17.33 -35.89 -18.25
N SER A 508 -17.64 -35.81 -16.93
CA SER A 508 -16.92 -36.52 -15.90
C SER A 508 -17.84 -37.06 -14.79
N TYR A 509 -17.40 -38.13 -14.11
CA TYR A 509 -18.13 -38.65 -12.96
C TYR A 509 -18.07 -37.65 -11.79
N ALA A 510 -19.25 -37.28 -11.28
CA ALA A 510 -19.41 -36.39 -10.14
C ALA A 510 -19.88 -37.22 -8.92
N PRO A 511 -18.98 -37.48 -7.92
CA PRO A 511 -19.33 -38.28 -6.73
C PRO A 511 -20.54 -37.74 -5.99
N ARG A 512 -20.68 -36.40 -5.89
CA ARG A 512 -21.82 -35.76 -5.23
C ARG A 512 -23.15 -36.07 -5.94
N ALA A 513 -23.15 -36.15 -7.26
CA ALA A 513 -24.35 -36.48 -8.06
C ALA A 513 -24.52 -37.99 -8.25
N GLY A 514 -23.50 -38.82 -8.00
CA GLY A 514 -23.49 -40.29 -8.24
C GLY A 514 -23.62 -40.68 -9.69
N LYS A 515 -23.29 -39.78 -10.65
CA LYS A 515 -23.42 -40.00 -12.10
C LYS A 515 -22.41 -39.18 -12.90
N VAL A 516 -22.27 -39.50 -14.18
CA VAL A 516 -21.53 -38.67 -15.14
C VAL A 516 -22.35 -37.42 -15.48
N ILE A 517 -21.70 -36.24 -15.44
CA ILE A 517 -22.33 -34.94 -15.74
C ILE A 517 -21.56 -34.20 -16.82
N GLY A 518 -22.24 -33.35 -17.58
CA GLY A 518 -21.66 -32.36 -18.49
C GLY A 518 -21.24 -31.09 -17.77
N LEU A 519 -20.60 -30.19 -18.52
CA LEU A 519 -20.14 -28.90 -18.02
C LEU A 519 -21.31 -28.01 -17.61
N GLU A 520 -22.40 -28.00 -18.38
CA GLU A 520 -23.63 -27.24 -18.12
C GLU A 520 -24.28 -27.66 -16.78
N GLU A 521 -24.33 -28.97 -16.51
CA GLU A 521 -24.82 -29.47 -15.22
C GLU A 521 -23.89 -29.05 -14.06
N ARG A 522 -22.57 -29.02 -14.29
CA ARG A 522 -21.61 -28.54 -13.32
C ARG A 522 -21.79 -27.05 -13.00
N ILE A 523 -21.98 -26.22 -14.05
CA ILE A 523 -22.28 -24.77 -13.92
C ILE A 523 -23.59 -24.59 -13.15
N ASN A 524 -24.63 -25.30 -13.52
CA ASN A 524 -25.92 -25.27 -12.83
C ASN A 524 -25.86 -25.73 -11.38
N GLY A 525 -24.91 -26.59 -11.05
CA GLY A 525 -24.62 -26.95 -9.66
C GLY A 525 -24.15 -25.74 -8.82
N CYS A 526 -23.42 -24.79 -9.44
CA CYS A 526 -23.01 -23.53 -8.79
C CYS A 526 -24.21 -22.58 -8.64
N PHE A 527 -25.07 -22.43 -9.64
CA PHE A 527 -26.28 -21.61 -9.53
C PHE A 527 -27.15 -22.05 -8.34
N ARG A 528 -27.39 -23.36 -8.18
CA ARG A 528 -28.21 -23.89 -7.07
C ARG A 528 -27.57 -23.74 -5.69
N ARG A 529 -26.24 -23.85 -5.59
CA ARG A 529 -25.52 -23.92 -4.29
C ARG A 529 -24.78 -22.63 -3.97
N SER A 530 -23.83 -22.25 -4.81
CA SER A 530 -23.00 -21.06 -4.55
C SER A 530 -23.78 -19.77 -4.74
N MET A 531 -24.66 -19.71 -5.75
CA MET A 531 -25.46 -18.53 -6.06
C MET A 531 -26.83 -18.55 -5.36
N ASN A 532 -27.16 -19.62 -4.60
CA ASN A 532 -28.45 -19.78 -3.92
C ASN A 532 -29.66 -19.50 -4.82
N GLY A 533 -29.57 -19.88 -6.08
CA GLY A 533 -30.48 -19.47 -7.17
C GLY A 533 -31.02 -20.63 -7.99
N LYS A 534 -31.41 -20.31 -9.23
CA LYS A 534 -32.08 -21.24 -10.17
C LYS A 534 -31.16 -21.61 -11.34
N PRO A 535 -31.22 -22.87 -11.85
CA PRO A 535 -30.42 -23.28 -12.99
C PRO A 535 -30.81 -22.52 -14.27
N LEU A 536 -29.85 -22.36 -15.17
CA LEU A 536 -30.08 -21.94 -16.55
C LEU A 536 -30.51 -23.15 -17.43
N PRO A 537 -31.38 -22.99 -18.39
CA PRO A 537 -31.61 -24.01 -19.40
C PRO A 537 -30.28 -24.34 -20.14
N PRO A 538 -29.94 -25.65 -20.32
CA PRO A 538 -28.67 -26.02 -20.94
C PRO A 538 -28.50 -25.49 -22.37
N ASP A 539 -29.59 -25.32 -23.11
CA ASP A 539 -29.66 -24.85 -24.49
C ASP A 539 -29.81 -23.32 -24.59
N SER A 540 -29.89 -22.60 -23.48
CA SER A 540 -30.01 -21.14 -23.51
C SER A 540 -28.75 -20.48 -24.08
N ALA A 541 -28.91 -19.34 -24.74
CA ALA A 541 -27.80 -18.56 -25.30
C ALA A 541 -26.77 -18.19 -24.25
N ASP A 542 -27.22 -17.87 -23.02
CA ASP A 542 -26.32 -17.51 -21.90
C ASP A 542 -25.53 -18.73 -21.41
N MET A 543 -26.14 -19.92 -21.26
CA MET A 543 -25.41 -21.13 -20.93
C MET A 543 -24.37 -21.49 -21.98
N GLN A 544 -24.74 -21.39 -23.25
CA GLN A 544 -23.84 -21.66 -24.39
C GLN A 544 -22.67 -20.65 -24.44
N ALA A 545 -22.93 -19.40 -24.11
CA ALA A 545 -21.87 -18.39 -23.98
C ALA A 545 -20.90 -18.70 -22.80
N MET A 546 -21.43 -19.12 -21.64
CA MET A 546 -20.60 -19.55 -20.51
C MET A 546 -19.74 -20.76 -20.91
N VAL A 547 -20.27 -21.75 -21.57
CA VAL A 547 -19.55 -22.92 -22.09
C VAL A 547 -18.48 -22.50 -23.08
N ALA A 548 -18.80 -21.58 -24.02
CA ALA A 548 -17.82 -21.07 -24.99
C ALA A 548 -16.62 -20.39 -24.32
N TYR A 549 -16.84 -19.68 -23.23
CA TYR A 549 -15.72 -19.13 -22.43
C TYR A 549 -14.88 -20.23 -21.81
N PHE A 550 -15.46 -21.25 -21.19
CA PHE A 550 -14.71 -22.40 -20.67
C PHE A 550 -13.92 -23.12 -21.77
N ASP A 551 -14.49 -23.26 -22.98
CA ASP A 551 -13.82 -23.91 -24.12
C ASP A 551 -12.65 -23.06 -24.61
N TRP A 552 -12.79 -21.74 -24.65
CA TRP A 552 -11.69 -20.84 -24.94
C TRP A 552 -10.60 -20.94 -23.88
N MET A 553 -10.97 -21.00 -22.58
CA MET A 553 -10.06 -21.18 -21.44
C MET A 553 -9.44 -22.60 -21.39
N LYS A 554 -9.87 -23.54 -22.24
CA LYS A 554 -9.27 -24.87 -22.35
C LYS A 554 -7.78 -24.84 -22.67
N ASN A 555 -7.32 -23.85 -23.44
CA ASN A 555 -5.90 -23.53 -23.66
C ASN A 555 -5.08 -24.77 -24.04
N ASN A 556 -5.52 -25.54 -25.06
CA ASN A 556 -4.90 -26.77 -25.54
C ASN A 556 -4.79 -27.92 -24.52
N THR A 557 -5.43 -27.82 -23.34
CA THR A 557 -5.47 -28.88 -22.33
C THR A 557 -6.22 -30.10 -22.86
N ARG A 558 -5.64 -31.27 -22.62
CA ARG A 558 -6.27 -32.59 -22.97
C ARG A 558 -6.80 -33.24 -21.69
N PRO A 559 -7.73 -34.23 -21.80
CA PRO A 559 -8.33 -34.90 -20.64
C PRO A 559 -7.32 -35.59 -19.70
N GLN A 560 -6.16 -35.99 -20.20
CA GLN A 560 -5.10 -36.64 -19.42
C GLN A 560 -4.07 -35.68 -18.81
N ASP A 561 -4.12 -34.40 -19.16
CA ASP A 561 -3.11 -33.42 -18.72
C ASP A 561 -3.32 -33.05 -17.26
N LYS A 562 -2.22 -32.74 -16.57
CA LYS A 562 -2.24 -32.15 -15.24
C LYS A 562 -2.10 -30.64 -15.38
N VAL A 563 -3.13 -29.90 -14.99
CA VAL A 563 -3.08 -28.44 -14.95
C VAL A 563 -2.57 -27.99 -13.58
N ALA A 564 -1.39 -27.36 -13.54
CA ALA A 564 -0.86 -26.76 -12.32
C ALA A 564 -1.83 -25.69 -11.79
N GLY A 565 -1.94 -25.54 -10.47
CA GLY A 565 -2.82 -24.54 -9.86
C GLY A 565 -4.31 -24.75 -10.05
N ARG A 566 -4.75 -25.94 -10.57
CA ARG A 566 -6.17 -26.26 -10.74
C ARG A 566 -6.85 -26.48 -9.38
N GLY A 567 -8.03 -25.92 -9.20
CA GLY A 567 -8.82 -26.02 -7.97
C GLY A 567 -8.52 -24.89 -6.99
N VAL A 568 -8.49 -25.22 -5.71
CA VAL A 568 -8.32 -24.22 -4.61
C VAL A 568 -7.01 -24.41 -3.83
N GLY A 569 -6.07 -25.20 -4.36
CA GLY A 569 -4.87 -25.61 -3.62
C GLY A 569 -5.16 -26.69 -2.58
N LYS A 570 -4.27 -26.84 -1.61
CA LYS A 570 -4.37 -27.85 -0.55
C LYS A 570 -3.90 -27.28 0.80
N VAL A 571 -4.49 -27.80 1.87
CA VAL A 571 -4.02 -27.69 3.25
C VAL A 571 -3.94 -29.08 3.84
N ASP A 572 -3.21 -29.28 4.91
CA ASP A 572 -3.08 -30.58 5.58
C ASP A 572 -4.46 -31.01 6.16
N PRO A 573 -5.07 -32.10 5.67
CA PRO A 573 -6.37 -32.55 6.15
C PRO A 573 -6.33 -33.17 7.56
N ALA A 574 -5.14 -33.38 8.14
CA ALA A 574 -4.96 -33.89 9.50
C ALA A 574 -5.07 -32.81 10.57
N LEU A 575 -5.05 -31.52 10.18
CA LEU A 575 -5.20 -30.40 11.10
C LEU A 575 -6.58 -30.41 11.75
N LYS A 576 -6.61 -30.09 13.05
CA LYS A 576 -7.84 -29.98 13.81
C LYS A 576 -8.27 -28.52 13.86
N PRO A 577 -9.49 -28.19 13.40
CA PRO A 577 -9.98 -26.83 13.45
C PRO A 577 -10.16 -26.31 14.88
N ASP A 578 -9.77 -25.06 15.12
CA ASP A 578 -10.07 -24.26 16.32
C ASP A 578 -10.91 -23.03 15.91
N PRO A 579 -12.26 -23.10 16.07
CA PRO A 579 -13.13 -21.99 15.69
C PRO A 579 -12.94 -20.72 16.55
N GLU A 580 -12.41 -20.84 17.78
CA GLU A 580 -12.14 -19.68 18.62
C GLU A 580 -10.87 -18.93 18.13
N ASN A 581 -9.81 -19.62 17.74
CA ASN A 581 -8.70 -19.01 17.03
C ASN A 581 -9.17 -18.45 15.68
N GLY A 582 -10.02 -19.19 14.97
CA GLY A 582 -10.62 -18.76 13.71
C GLY A 582 -11.36 -17.41 13.81
N ARG A 583 -12.11 -17.19 14.90
CA ARG A 583 -12.78 -15.91 15.20
C ARG A 583 -11.75 -14.78 15.35
N LYS A 584 -10.64 -15.03 16.06
CA LYS A 584 -9.55 -14.04 16.24
C LYS A 584 -8.85 -13.71 14.92
N VAL A 585 -8.55 -14.73 14.10
CA VAL A 585 -7.97 -14.56 12.76
C VAL A 585 -8.92 -13.76 11.86
N TYR A 586 -10.22 -14.09 11.89
CA TYR A 586 -11.25 -13.37 11.13
C TYR A 586 -11.27 -11.89 11.48
N ALA A 587 -11.41 -11.54 12.75
CA ALA A 587 -11.43 -10.15 13.20
C ALA A 587 -10.17 -9.38 12.81
N ARG A 588 -9.01 -10.03 12.87
CA ARG A 588 -7.72 -9.39 12.56
C ARG A 588 -7.46 -9.25 11.06
N GLN A 589 -7.87 -10.23 10.22
CA GLN A 589 -7.43 -10.32 8.82
C GLN A 589 -8.55 -10.18 7.79
N CYS A 590 -9.81 -10.55 8.14
CA CYS A 590 -10.88 -10.72 7.16
C CYS A 590 -11.98 -9.66 7.29
N ALA A 591 -12.31 -9.25 8.52
CA ALA A 591 -13.43 -8.35 8.80
C ALA A 591 -13.33 -7.00 8.09
N VAL A 592 -12.11 -6.50 7.86
CA VAL A 592 -11.88 -5.21 7.17
C VAL A 592 -12.48 -5.18 5.76
N CYS A 593 -12.53 -6.33 5.06
CA CYS A 593 -13.11 -6.43 3.73
C CYS A 593 -14.49 -7.11 3.76
N HIS A 594 -14.67 -8.12 4.61
CA HIS A 594 -15.88 -8.94 4.61
C HIS A 594 -16.92 -8.55 5.68
N GLY A 595 -16.70 -7.44 6.41
CA GLY A 595 -17.56 -7.00 7.49
C GLY A 595 -17.33 -7.78 8.79
N GLU A 596 -17.71 -7.21 9.92
CA GLU A 596 -17.55 -7.85 11.24
C GLU A 596 -18.43 -9.10 11.39
N ASN A 597 -19.61 -9.08 10.76
CA ASN A 597 -20.58 -10.18 10.74
C ASN A 597 -20.63 -10.90 9.37
N GLY A 598 -19.58 -10.81 8.56
CA GLY A 598 -19.49 -11.49 7.28
C GLY A 598 -20.45 -11.01 6.20
N GLU A 599 -21.04 -9.83 6.36
CA GLU A 599 -22.02 -9.22 5.48
C GLU A 599 -21.42 -8.68 4.17
N GLY A 600 -20.09 -8.67 4.06
CA GLY A 600 -19.37 -8.03 2.96
C GLY A 600 -19.20 -6.52 3.17
N LEU A 601 -18.58 -5.87 2.21
CA LEU A 601 -18.40 -4.42 2.19
C LEU A 601 -19.14 -3.81 1.01
N ARG A 602 -19.86 -2.72 1.26
CA ARG A 602 -20.58 -1.95 0.23
C ARG A 602 -20.01 -0.53 0.11
N ASN A 603 -20.12 0.05 -1.08
CA ASN A 603 -19.86 1.47 -1.26
C ASN A 603 -21.06 2.33 -0.81
N SER A 604 -20.94 3.66 -0.90
CA SER A 604 -21.99 4.61 -0.53
C SER A 604 -23.25 4.48 -1.41
N ALA A 605 -23.16 3.91 -2.61
CA ALA A 605 -24.28 3.63 -3.48
C ALA A 605 -24.96 2.27 -3.18
N GLY A 606 -24.46 1.52 -2.17
CA GLY A 606 -24.98 0.20 -1.79
C GLY A 606 -24.48 -0.96 -2.66
N GLU A 607 -23.54 -0.71 -3.59
CA GLU A 607 -22.96 -1.75 -4.42
C GLU A 607 -21.93 -2.58 -3.64
N MET A 608 -21.94 -3.90 -3.86
CA MET A 608 -21.05 -4.83 -3.17
C MET A 608 -19.60 -4.67 -3.67
N LEU A 609 -18.71 -4.22 -2.75
CA LEU A 609 -17.27 -4.13 -3.00
C LEU A 609 -16.56 -5.46 -2.72
N PHE A 610 -16.85 -6.08 -1.58
CA PHE A 610 -16.35 -7.40 -1.24
C PHE A 610 -17.51 -8.32 -0.83
N PRO A 611 -17.46 -9.60 -1.23
CA PRO A 611 -18.60 -10.50 -1.07
C PRO A 611 -18.89 -10.86 0.39
N PRO A 612 -20.17 -11.12 0.74
CA PRO A 612 -20.54 -11.70 2.02
C PRO A 612 -20.04 -13.13 2.14
N LEU A 613 -19.57 -13.53 3.35
CA LEU A 613 -19.10 -14.88 3.63
C LEU A 613 -20.16 -15.77 4.28
N TRP A 614 -21.16 -15.20 4.96
CA TRP A 614 -22.30 -15.89 5.53
C TRP A 614 -23.55 -15.01 5.53
N GLY A 615 -24.64 -15.50 6.12
CA GLY A 615 -25.96 -14.84 6.07
C GLY A 615 -26.71 -15.13 4.78
N ASP A 616 -27.90 -14.53 4.65
CA ASP A 616 -28.83 -14.80 3.56
C ASP A 616 -28.33 -14.36 2.17
N GLU A 617 -27.46 -13.38 2.14
CA GLU A 617 -26.86 -12.84 0.92
C GLU A 617 -25.62 -13.63 0.42
N SER A 618 -25.24 -14.72 1.12
CA SER A 618 -24.10 -15.56 0.79
C SER A 618 -24.54 -16.93 0.23
N PHE A 619 -23.58 -17.82 0.02
CA PHE A 619 -23.82 -19.18 -0.47
C PHE A 619 -24.50 -20.08 0.58
N ASN A 620 -25.25 -21.10 0.13
CA ASN A 620 -25.94 -22.02 1.03
C ASN A 620 -25.02 -23.16 1.53
N ILE A 621 -25.52 -23.98 2.48
CA ILE A 621 -24.75 -25.08 3.09
C ILE A 621 -24.28 -26.14 2.09
N GLY A 622 -24.89 -26.22 0.89
CA GLY A 622 -24.52 -27.15 -0.18
C GLY A 622 -23.35 -26.67 -1.03
N ALA A 623 -22.87 -25.43 -0.86
CA ALA A 623 -21.73 -24.91 -1.62
C ALA A 623 -20.42 -25.62 -1.25
N GLY A 624 -19.46 -25.65 -2.19
CA GLY A 624 -18.12 -26.18 -1.95
C GLY A 624 -17.39 -25.42 -0.85
N MET A 625 -17.56 -24.10 -0.82
CA MET A 625 -16.97 -23.20 0.18
C MET A 625 -17.62 -23.28 1.58
N ALA A 626 -18.72 -24.01 1.73
CA ALA A 626 -19.30 -24.34 3.02
C ALA A 626 -18.56 -25.50 3.72
N ARG A 627 -17.57 -26.10 3.10
CA ARG A 627 -16.73 -27.18 3.66
C ARG A 627 -15.41 -26.62 4.13
N THR A 628 -15.04 -26.90 5.37
CA THR A 628 -13.89 -26.33 6.07
C THR A 628 -12.58 -26.45 5.28
N PHE A 629 -12.19 -27.66 4.84
CA PHE A 629 -10.92 -27.85 4.15
C PHE A 629 -10.89 -27.29 2.73
N THR A 630 -12.05 -27.24 2.05
CA THR A 630 -12.14 -26.56 0.75
C THR A 630 -11.98 -25.06 0.91
N ALA A 631 -12.67 -24.47 1.88
CA ALA A 631 -12.57 -23.06 2.21
C ALA A 631 -11.17 -22.70 2.73
N ALA A 632 -10.58 -23.53 3.59
CA ALA A 632 -9.23 -23.34 4.12
C ALA A 632 -8.17 -23.30 3.01
N ALA A 633 -8.24 -24.24 2.06
CA ALA A 633 -7.33 -24.27 0.93
C ALA A 633 -7.45 -23.01 0.07
N PHE A 634 -8.69 -22.57 -0.24
CA PHE A 634 -8.91 -21.32 -0.95
C PHE A 634 -8.35 -20.11 -0.17
N VAL A 635 -8.64 -20.01 1.12
CA VAL A 635 -8.15 -18.89 1.97
C VAL A 635 -6.63 -18.88 2.03
N LYS A 636 -5.98 -20.03 2.27
CA LYS A 636 -4.53 -20.17 2.34
C LYS A 636 -3.83 -19.63 1.08
N HIS A 637 -4.37 -19.93 -0.09
CA HIS A 637 -3.73 -19.62 -1.37
C HIS A 637 -4.16 -18.28 -1.96
N ASN A 638 -5.27 -17.67 -1.49
CA ASN A 638 -5.85 -16.51 -2.15
C ASN A 638 -6.22 -15.34 -1.23
N MET A 639 -6.26 -15.51 0.09
CA MET A 639 -6.71 -14.50 1.03
C MET A 639 -5.70 -14.28 2.18
N PRO A 640 -5.65 -13.09 2.75
CA PRO A 640 -6.25 -11.84 2.26
C PRO A 640 -5.53 -11.31 1.00
N ILE A 641 -6.27 -10.68 0.09
CA ILE A 641 -5.71 -9.98 -1.08
C ILE A 641 -5.08 -8.64 -0.65
N GLY A 642 -4.15 -8.11 -1.46
CA GLY A 642 -3.52 -6.81 -1.20
C GLY A 642 -2.35 -6.85 -0.21
N PHE A 643 -1.77 -8.04 0.04
CA PHE A 643 -0.58 -8.22 0.90
C PHE A 643 0.61 -8.84 0.17
N GLN A 644 0.45 -9.21 -1.09
CA GLN A 644 1.50 -9.82 -1.91
C GLN A 644 2.19 -8.80 -2.80
N GLU A 645 3.52 -8.88 -2.86
CA GLU A 645 4.35 -8.05 -3.73
C GLU A 645 4.36 -8.55 -5.19
N ARG A 646 3.89 -9.77 -5.44
CA ARG A 646 3.97 -10.43 -6.75
C ARG A 646 2.61 -10.92 -7.20
N PHE A 647 2.37 -10.84 -8.50
CA PHE A 647 1.24 -11.49 -9.13
C PHE A 647 1.54 -13.01 -9.30
N PRO A 648 0.57 -13.93 -9.14
CA PRO A 648 -0.85 -13.70 -8.90
C PRO A 648 -1.16 -13.22 -7.49
N LEU A 649 -2.24 -12.45 -7.37
CA LEU A 649 -2.80 -11.99 -6.10
C LEU A 649 -3.16 -13.19 -5.21
N GLY A 650 -2.95 -13.07 -3.93
CA GLY A 650 -3.26 -14.11 -2.96
C GLY A 650 -2.07 -14.47 -2.06
N GLN A 651 -2.25 -15.41 -1.17
CA GLN A 651 -1.25 -15.85 -0.18
C GLN A 651 -0.88 -14.76 0.82
N GLY A 652 -1.86 -14.28 1.58
CA GLY A 652 -1.68 -13.26 2.63
C GLY A 652 -0.85 -13.71 3.84
N GLY A 653 -0.07 -14.79 3.72
CA GLY A 653 0.85 -15.24 4.75
C GLY A 653 0.22 -15.99 5.93
N LEU A 654 -1.02 -16.44 5.81
CA LEU A 654 -1.64 -17.29 6.83
C LEU A 654 -0.93 -18.65 6.93
N SER A 655 -0.77 -19.16 8.15
CA SER A 655 -0.39 -20.56 8.38
C SER A 655 -1.50 -21.50 7.89
N ASP A 656 -1.20 -22.77 7.64
CA ASP A 656 -2.21 -23.77 7.31
C ASP A 656 -3.24 -23.89 8.45
N GLN A 657 -2.77 -23.85 9.71
CA GLN A 657 -3.64 -23.90 10.89
C GLN A 657 -4.60 -22.68 10.93
N ASP A 658 -4.09 -21.44 10.78
CA ASP A 658 -4.95 -20.24 10.77
C ASP A 658 -5.96 -20.27 9.62
N ALA A 659 -5.58 -20.79 8.45
CA ALA A 659 -6.48 -20.95 7.32
C ALA A 659 -7.59 -21.98 7.61
N VAL A 660 -7.27 -23.09 8.28
CA VAL A 660 -8.26 -24.11 8.70
C VAL A 660 -9.18 -23.54 9.77
N ASP A 661 -8.62 -22.86 10.78
CA ASP A 661 -9.39 -22.30 11.90
C ASP A 661 -10.37 -21.23 11.44
N VAL A 662 -9.91 -20.29 10.59
CA VAL A 662 -10.81 -19.23 10.07
C VAL A 662 -11.84 -19.78 9.11
N ALA A 663 -11.50 -20.80 8.32
CA ALA A 663 -12.46 -21.48 7.44
C ALA A 663 -13.54 -22.20 8.23
N GLU A 664 -13.17 -22.88 9.32
CA GLU A 664 -14.13 -23.49 10.25
C GLU A 664 -15.07 -22.43 10.84
N TYR A 665 -14.50 -21.31 11.33
CA TYR A 665 -15.28 -20.24 11.91
C TYR A 665 -16.34 -19.71 10.95
N PHE A 666 -15.94 -19.21 9.75
CA PHE A 666 -16.91 -18.56 8.85
C PHE A 666 -17.81 -19.55 8.11
N SER A 667 -17.33 -20.76 7.81
CA SER A 667 -18.15 -21.76 7.11
C SER A 667 -19.27 -22.30 7.99
N HIS A 668 -19.14 -22.23 9.31
CA HIS A 668 -20.14 -22.68 10.28
C HIS A 668 -21.09 -21.59 10.77
N GLN A 669 -20.94 -20.36 10.32
CA GLN A 669 -21.91 -19.30 10.60
C GLN A 669 -23.25 -19.57 9.92
N PRO A 670 -24.36 -18.95 10.40
CA PRO A 670 -25.69 -19.10 9.81
C PRO A 670 -25.70 -18.74 8.32
N ARG A 671 -26.36 -19.58 7.52
CA ARG A 671 -26.52 -19.39 6.06
C ARG A 671 -27.71 -20.17 5.53
N PRO A 672 -28.21 -19.89 4.31
CA PRO A 672 -29.35 -20.59 3.74
C PRO A 672 -29.14 -22.10 3.69
N ASP A 673 -30.23 -22.84 3.95
CA ASP A 673 -30.26 -24.29 3.79
C ASP A 673 -30.29 -24.68 2.30
N PHE A 674 -29.94 -25.92 1.99
CA PHE A 674 -30.03 -26.50 0.65
C PHE A 674 -31.05 -27.65 0.65
N PRO A 675 -32.27 -27.44 0.15
CA PRO A 675 -33.33 -28.46 0.23
C PRO A 675 -32.97 -29.78 -0.46
N ASP A 676 -32.20 -29.74 -1.57
CA ASP A 676 -31.78 -30.93 -2.31
C ASP A 676 -30.58 -31.67 -1.67
N LYS A 677 -30.10 -31.29 -0.51
CA LYS A 677 -28.95 -31.91 0.18
C LYS A 677 -29.11 -33.42 0.40
N ILE A 678 -30.33 -33.91 0.57
CA ILE A 678 -30.65 -35.34 0.72
C ILE A 678 -30.29 -36.17 -0.53
N LYS A 679 -30.17 -35.57 -1.69
CA LYS A 679 -29.82 -36.21 -2.97
C LYS A 679 -28.29 -36.31 -3.20
N ASP A 680 -27.50 -35.67 -2.33
CA ASP A 680 -26.05 -35.63 -2.48
C ASP A 680 -25.40 -36.94 -1.99
N TRP A 681 -24.37 -37.37 -2.69
CA TRP A 681 -23.57 -38.59 -2.44
C TRP A 681 -24.42 -39.92 -2.34
N PRO A 682 -25.30 -40.18 -3.30
CA PRO A 682 -26.17 -41.37 -3.23
C PRO A 682 -25.40 -42.71 -3.34
N LYS A 683 -24.19 -42.70 -3.90
CA LYS A 683 -23.34 -43.89 -4.12
C LYS A 683 -21.96 -43.80 -3.45
N ASP A 684 -21.54 -42.61 -3.06
CA ASP A 684 -20.19 -42.36 -2.57
C ASP A 684 -20.22 -41.90 -1.10
N LYS A 685 -19.08 -42.03 -0.42
CA LYS A 685 -18.95 -41.51 0.95
C LYS A 685 -19.00 -39.99 0.93
N ARG A 686 -19.83 -39.44 1.78
CA ARG A 686 -19.89 -38.03 2.04
C ARG A 686 -18.57 -37.54 2.66
N PRO A 687 -17.99 -36.40 2.24
CA PRO A 687 -16.83 -35.82 2.88
C PRO A 687 -17.07 -35.54 4.36
N LEU A 688 -16.03 -35.73 5.20
CA LEU A 688 -16.16 -35.58 6.66
C LEU A 688 -16.49 -34.12 7.06
N ASP A 689 -16.05 -33.15 6.26
CA ASP A 689 -16.29 -31.72 6.45
C ASP A 689 -17.57 -31.20 5.76
N ALA A 690 -18.45 -32.10 5.29
CA ALA A 690 -19.75 -31.68 4.74
C ALA A 690 -20.67 -31.20 5.87
N ARG A 691 -21.41 -30.10 5.59
CA ARG A 691 -22.27 -29.44 6.58
C ARG A 691 -23.58 -30.18 6.90
N TYR A 692 -23.89 -31.30 6.23
CA TYR A 692 -25.11 -32.10 6.40
C TYR A 692 -24.88 -33.55 6.10
#